data_d907c364a7be0cb9de43fbaef3e007f0
#
_entry.id   d907c364a7be0cb9de43fbaef3e007f0
#
_cell.length_a   1.000
_cell.length_b   1.000
_cell.length_c   1.000
_cell.angle_alpha   90.00
_cell.angle_beta   90.00
_cell.angle_gamma   90.00
#
_symmetry.space_group_name_H-M   'P 1'
#
loop_
_entity.id
_entity.type
_entity.pdbx_description
1 polymer ?
#
loop_
_entity_poly.entity_id
_entity_poly.type
_entity_poly.pdbx_seq_one_letter_code
_entity_poly.pdbx_strand_id
1 'polypeptide(L)'
;MKTSVEWLKEYSDINVDVNKLAERLTMTGSKVETIEQKGNNIKNVVVGKILEITKHPDADKLIVTKVDIGEGIIQIVTGAKNVKVGDLVPIAKDGSELPGDIKIKTGMLRGIESCGMMCAVTELGLELSDYPEQIADGIMILPEIYEKYIGKDIVEALNLREDILDFEITSNRPDCFSIEGLGRETAIALGEEFKNPHKNLEKEIETINNLEGLKVDIEAQDLCYRYVARVIKNVKIGPSPEWMKRRLNACGIRAINNIVDITNYVMLELGEPMHAFDINNVKGKHIIVRRAKPNEKITTLDEIERNLNVDNLVIADDEKPVAIAGVMGGLNSGITENTNTVVFEAAVFNRGTVRLTAKKLGLRTESSSRFEKGLSPEIAIRAANRATELAEMIGAGEAVDKQIDIYPKKETKKVIPFEPEKVNALLGMNISKDEMISILEKLEIKVQGDNLEIPYFRVDLEGTADIAEEIIRIHGYNTLNSTLINAESTVGLKTKTQKLQDKIKNLLIEKGFSEMYAFSFIGKKDFEKCKLDSSKAIKITNPLGEEYSLMRTSLMPTIMQSIATNYNKKNKDVALFEIGKIYEDEEENIKKGEIANEQTKVAFAVYGEKADFYIIKGIIENLLEISNISRYQLERENTTNLHPGRSAKILIGKDTIASFGEIHPQVLDNYGINEKVYFGVIDIEKLGKYGKENKKYTPIPKYPAVERDIALVVDEQIEVGQIENIISKKAKNILEKAKLFDIYRSDKLGENKKSVAYELIFRTKDRTLTDDEIKNTMEAITKELQTNLGAELRS
;
A
#
# COMPACT_ATOMS: atom_id res chain seq x y z
N MET A 1 -5.96 -15.56 -5.50
CA MET A 1 -5.78 -17.03 -5.55
C MET A 1 -6.35 -17.55 -6.85
N LYS A 2 -5.50 -18.13 -7.69
CA LYS A 2 -5.96 -18.77 -8.92
C LYS A 2 -6.66 -20.10 -8.63
N THR A 3 -7.80 -20.32 -9.28
CA THR A 3 -8.67 -21.49 -9.02
C THR A 3 -9.25 -22.01 -10.32
N SER A 4 -9.08 -23.32 -10.58
CA SER A 4 -9.66 -23.99 -11.73
C SER A 4 -11.16 -24.17 -11.57
N VAL A 5 -11.94 -23.75 -12.56
CA VAL A 5 -13.39 -23.99 -12.58
C VAL A 5 -13.71 -25.48 -12.66
N GLU A 6 -12.92 -26.27 -13.38
CA GLU A 6 -13.09 -27.73 -13.45
C GLU A 6 -12.89 -28.39 -12.08
N TRP A 7 -12.00 -27.87 -11.24
CA TRP A 7 -11.83 -28.38 -9.88
C TRP A 7 -13.00 -27.97 -8.97
N LEU A 8 -13.55 -26.76 -9.13
CA LEU A 8 -14.74 -26.32 -8.40
C LEU A 8 -15.98 -27.18 -8.71
N LYS A 9 -16.10 -27.75 -9.91
CA LYS A 9 -17.22 -28.66 -10.28
C LYS A 9 -17.29 -29.93 -9.42
N GLU A 10 -16.23 -30.32 -8.75
CA GLU A 10 -16.27 -31.44 -7.80
C GLU A 10 -17.05 -31.08 -6.53
N TYR A 11 -17.17 -29.80 -6.22
CA TYR A 11 -17.81 -29.28 -5.00
C TYR A 11 -19.20 -28.67 -5.24
N SER A 12 -19.54 -28.34 -6.47
CA SER A 12 -20.84 -27.76 -6.81
C SER A 12 -21.19 -27.99 -8.28
N ASP A 13 -22.48 -28.04 -8.61
CA ASP A 13 -22.92 -28.04 -9.99
C ASP A 13 -22.80 -26.62 -10.60
N ILE A 14 -21.94 -26.48 -11.62
CA ILE A 14 -21.69 -25.21 -12.30
C ILE A 14 -22.28 -25.30 -13.71
N ASN A 15 -23.52 -24.77 -13.88
CA ASN A 15 -24.30 -24.82 -15.12
C ASN A 15 -24.38 -23.44 -15.82
N VAL A 16 -23.48 -22.51 -15.47
CA VAL A 16 -23.42 -21.16 -16.03
C VAL A 16 -22.07 -20.94 -16.70
N ASP A 17 -22.00 -19.97 -17.62
CA ASP A 17 -20.71 -19.56 -18.18
C ASP A 17 -19.81 -18.91 -17.13
N VAL A 18 -18.48 -18.89 -17.39
CA VAL A 18 -17.47 -18.42 -16.44
C VAL A 18 -17.65 -16.95 -16.04
N ASN A 19 -18.14 -16.09 -16.96
CA ASN A 19 -18.35 -14.67 -16.65
C ASN A 19 -19.49 -14.50 -15.67
N LYS A 20 -20.60 -15.28 -15.87
CA LYS A 20 -21.73 -15.29 -14.96
C LYS A 20 -21.38 -15.88 -13.61
N LEU A 21 -20.53 -16.90 -13.57
CA LEU A 21 -19.99 -17.45 -12.34
C LEU A 21 -19.18 -16.40 -11.56
N ALA A 22 -18.26 -15.70 -12.22
CA ALA A 22 -17.45 -14.65 -11.64
C ALA A 22 -18.29 -13.48 -11.10
N GLU A 23 -19.34 -13.06 -11.84
CA GLU A 23 -20.30 -12.06 -11.38
C GLU A 23 -21.03 -12.51 -10.10
N ARG A 24 -21.55 -13.73 -10.07
CA ARG A 24 -22.28 -14.28 -8.92
C ARG A 24 -21.39 -14.36 -7.68
N LEU A 25 -20.16 -14.90 -7.82
CA LEU A 25 -19.19 -15.01 -6.73
C LEU A 25 -18.81 -13.63 -6.19
N THR A 26 -18.56 -12.67 -7.07
CA THR A 26 -18.23 -11.29 -6.67
C THR A 26 -19.40 -10.65 -5.91
N MET A 27 -20.64 -10.83 -6.38
CA MET A 27 -21.82 -10.25 -5.74
C MET A 27 -22.15 -10.88 -4.38
N THR A 28 -21.70 -12.10 -4.11
CA THR A 28 -21.86 -12.77 -2.82
C THR A 28 -20.65 -12.61 -1.89
N GLY A 29 -19.63 -11.78 -2.27
CA GLY A 29 -18.51 -11.40 -1.41
C GLY A 29 -17.17 -12.04 -1.75
N SER A 30 -17.11 -12.99 -2.70
CA SER A 30 -15.86 -13.61 -3.17
C SER A 30 -15.42 -12.94 -4.48
N LYS A 31 -14.68 -11.83 -4.37
CA LYS A 31 -14.31 -10.99 -5.53
C LYS A 31 -13.39 -11.74 -6.49
N VAL A 32 -13.82 -11.87 -7.74
CA VAL A 32 -13.01 -12.31 -8.87
C VAL A 32 -12.35 -11.09 -9.51
N GLU A 33 -11.03 -11.07 -9.58
CA GLU A 33 -10.26 -9.96 -10.18
C GLU A 33 -10.06 -10.18 -11.68
N THR A 34 -9.68 -11.39 -12.08
CA THR A 34 -9.44 -11.73 -13.47
C THR A 34 -9.98 -13.11 -13.83
N ILE A 35 -10.31 -13.28 -15.09
CA ILE A 35 -10.69 -14.56 -15.69
C ILE A 35 -9.66 -14.90 -16.77
N GLU A 36 -9.00 -16.04 -16.62
CA GLU A 36 -8.06 -16.57 -17.62
C GLU A 36 -8.70 -17.80 -18.28
N GLN A 37 -8.82 -17.78 -19.59
CA GLN A 37 -9.36 -18.91 -20.37
C GLN A 37 -8.26 -19.52 -21.22
N LYS A 38 -7.62 -20.59 -20.72
CA LYS A 38 -6.57 -21.31 -21.45
C LYS A 38 -7.15 -22.07 -22.63
N GLY A 39 -6.39 -22.19 -23.70
CA GLY A 39 -6.75 -22.93 -24.90
C GLY A 39 -7.67 -22.19 -25.88
N ASN A 40 -8.32 -21.08 -25.49
CA ASN A 40 -9.21 -20.32 -26.38
C ASN A 40 -8.49 -19.55 -27.51
N ASN A 41 -7.20 -19.29 -27.33
CA ASN A 41 -6.32 -18.62 -28.30
C ASN A 41 -5.60 -19.58 -29.24
N ILE A 42 -5.94 -20.88 -29.19
CA ILE A 42 -5.45 -21.92 -30.11
C ILE A 42 -6.64 -22.37 -30.96
N LYS A 43 -6.63 -22.04 -32.24
CA LYS A 43 -7.74 -22.42 -33.15
C LYS A 43 -7.23 -23.10 -34.39
N ASN A 44 -7.96 -24.13 -34.85
CA ASN A 44 -7.69 -24.86 -36.07
C ASN A 44 -6.32 -25.56 -36.06
N VAL A 45 -5.82 -25.98 -34.87
CA VAL A 45 -4.62 -26.81 -34.69
C VAL A 45 -5.05 -28.24 -34.43
N VAL A 46 -4.52 -29.19 -35.17
CA VAL A 46 -4.92 -30.60 -35.08
C VAL A 46 -3.73 -31.52 -34.79
N VAL A 47 -4.00 -32.71 -34.29
CA VAL A 47 -2.97 -33.79 -34.25
C VAL A 47 -2.74 -34.33 -35.63
N GLY A 48 -1.49 -34.33 -36.09
CA GLY A 48 -1.09 -34.90 -37.36
C GLY A 48 -0.04 -35.98 -37.20
N LYS A 49 0.00 -36.95 -38.16
CA LYS A 49 1.01 -38.00 -38.22
C LYS A 49 1.92 -37.80 -39.44
N ILE A 50 3.22 -37.78 -39.24
CA ILE A 50 4.20 -37.61 -40.32
C ILE A 50 4.31 -38.93 -41.06
N LEU A 51 3.95 -38.91 -42.36
CA LEU A 51 3.99 -40.10 -43.26
C LEU A 51 5.28 -40.19 -44.05
N GLU A 52 5.83 -39.06 -44.51
CA GLU A 52 7.00 -39.01 -45.37
C GLU A 52 7.83 -37.76 -45.07
N ILE A 53 9.15 -37.89 -45.14
CA ILE A 53 10.11 -36.79 -45.00
C ILE A 53 11.09 -36.82 -46.16
N THR A 54 11.21 -35.72 -46.91
CA THR A 54 12.18 -35.56 -47.99
C THR A 54 13.03 -34.32 -47.80
N LYS A 55 14.23 -34.26 -48.37
CA LYS A 55 15.07 -33.05 -48.33
C LYS A 55 14.48 -31.98 -49.22
N HIS A 56 14.57 -30.73 -48.79
CA HIS A 56 14.21 -29.60 -49.64
C HIS A 56 15.19 -29.48 -50.82
N PRO A 57 14.74 -29.34 -52.11
CA PRO A 57 15.63 -29.28 -53.25
C PRO A 57 16.61 -28.10 -53.25
N ASP A 58 16.19 -26.94 -52.76
CA ASP A 58 16.97 -25.70 -52.85
C ASP A 58 17.36 -25.13 -51.49
N ALA A 59 17.27 -25.92 -50.38
CA ALA A 59 17.59 -25.42 -49.03
C ALA A 59 18.08 -26.52 -48.06
N ASP A 60 19.37 -26.53 -47.75
CA ASP A 60 20.04 -27.56 -46.92
C ASP A 60 19.48 -27.66 -45.49
N LYS A 61 18.83 -26.59 -44.99
CA LYS A 61 18.29 -26.52 -43.61
C LYS A 61 16.81 -26.84 -43.55
N LEU A 62 16.12 -27.07 -44.67
CA LEU A 62 14.70 -27.38 -44.71
C LEU A 62 14.44 -28.81 -45.15
N ILE A 63 13.35 -29.36 -44.60
CA ILE A 63 12.77 -30.64 -45.03
C ILE A 63 11.33 -30.41 -45.47
N VAL A 64 10.87 -31.22 -46.41
CA VAL A 64 9.49 -31.30 -46.89
C VAL A 64 8.84 -32.52 -46.28
N THR A 65 7.71 -32.37 -45.66
CA THR A 65 7.00 -33.47 -45.00
C THR A 65 5.60 -33.64 -45.57
N LYS A 66 5.11 -34.88 -45.61
CA LYS A 66 3.69 -35.19 -45.82
C LYS A 66 3.09 -35.64 -44.51
N VAL A 67 2.02 -35.01 -44.11
CA VAL A 67 1.40 -35.21 -42.81
C VAL A 67 -0.07 -35.55 -43.00
N ASP A 68 -0.50 -36.64 -42.39
CA ASP A 68 -1.91 -37.02 -42.29
C ASP A 68 -2.56 -36.24 -41.17
N ILE A 69 -3.61 -35.49 -41.52
CA ILE A 69 -4.39 -34.67 -40.60
C ILE A 69 -5.81 -35.21 -40.39
N GLY A 70 -6.06 -36.50 -40.72
CA GLY A 70 -7.35 -37.17 -40.57
C GLY A 70 -8.36 -36.86 -41.68
N GLU A 71 -8.34 -35.68 -42.25
CA GLU A 71 -9.18 -35.24 -43.38
C GLU A 71 -8.46 -35.36 -44.71
N GLY A 72 -7.17 -35.70 -44.73
CA GLY A 72 -6.30 -35.79 -45.88
C GLY A 72 -4.83 -35.60 -45.52
N ILE A 73 -4.00 -35.66 -46.55
CA ILE A 73 -2.55 -35.47 -46.44
C ILE A 73 -2.18 -34.09 -46.92
N ILE A 74 -1.50 -33.32 -46.06
CA ILE A 74 -0.98 -31.98 -46.41
C ILE A 74 0.55 -31.97 -46.45
N GLN A 75 1.09 -31.03 -47.20
CA GLN A 75 2.53 -30.81 -47.29
C GLN A 75 2.94 -29.69 -46.37
N ILE A 76 3.95 -29.90 -45.54
CA ILE A 76 4.52 -28.87 -44.64
C ILE A 76 6.03 -28.85 -44.84
N VAL A 77 6.58 -27.64 -45.02
CA VAL A 77 8.01 -27.38 -45.05
C VAL A 77 8.45 -26.86 -43.69
N THR A 78 9.46 -27.49 -43.08
CA THR A 78 9.95 -27.11 -41.75
C THR A 78 11.48 -27.15 -41.66
N GLY A 79 12.06 -26.37 -40.76
CA GLY A 79 13.47 -26.39 -40.38
C GLY A 79 13.78 -27.31 -39.21
N ALA A 80 12.78 -27.96 -38.63
CA ALA A 80 12.94 -28.83 -37.49
C ALA A 80 13.83 -30.04 -37.77
N LYS A 81 14.69 -30.41 -36.79
CA LYS A 81 15.62 -31.53 -36.91
C LYS A 81 15.23 -32.74 -36.07
N ASN A 82 14.25 -32.57 -35.19
CA ASN A 82 13.83 -33.54 -34.19
C ASN A 82 12.66 -34.44 -34.64
N VAL A 83 12.13 -34.25 -35.83
CA VAL A 83 10.98 -35.01 -36.35
C VAL A 83 11.40 -36.23 -37.16
N LYS A 84 10.62 -37.31 -37.08
CA LYS A 84 10.81 -38.58 -37.84
C LYS A 84 9.51 -39.05 -38.45
N VAL A 85 9.58 -39.90 -39.47
CA VAL A 85 8.42 -40.58 -40.02
C VAL A 85 7.75 -41.43 -38.92
N GLY A 86 6.45 -41.26 -38.78
CA GLY A 86 5.64 -41.92 -37.75
C GLY A 86 5.33 -41.02 -36.55
N ASP A 87 6.07 -39.92 -36.34
CA ASP A 87 5.84 -39.02 -35.23
C ASP A 87 4.45 -38.34 -35.30
N LEU A 88 3.84 -38.19 -34.13
CA LEU A 88 2.62 -37.42 -33.96
C LEU A 88 3.00 -36.02 -33.53
N VAL A 89 2.45 -35.00 -34.18
CA VAL A 89 2.82 -33.58 -33.97
C VAL A 89 1.60 -32.67 -34.05
N PRO A 90 1.60 -31.54 -33.33
CA PRO A 90 0.56 -30.51 -33.50
C PRO A 90 0.74 -29.80 -34.84
N ILE A 91 -0.33 -29.70 -35.62
CA ILE A 91 -0.37 -29.08 -36.95
C ILE A 91 -1.30 -27.88 -36.94
N ALA A 92 -0.75 -26.69 -37.08
CA ALA A 92 -1.51 -25.48 -37.36
C ALA A 92 -1.81 -25.43 -38.87
N LYS A 93 -3.08 -25.64 -39.26
CA LYS A 93 -3.57 -25.60 -40.66
C LYS A 93 -3.65 -24.15 -41.16
N ASP A 94 -3.95 -23.99 -42.44
CA ASP A 94 -4.28 -22.68 -43.03
C ASP A 94 -5.46 -22.03 -42.27
N GLY A 95 -5.29 -20.75 -41.88
CA GLY A 95 -6.26 -20.02 -41.06
C GLY A 95 -6.20 -20.30 -39.54
N SER A 96 -5.21 -21.05 -39.06
CA SER A 96 -5.01 -21.27 -37.62
C SER A 96 -4.62 -19.96 -36.89
N GLU A 97 -5.10 -19.82 -35.67
CA GLU A 97 -4.70 -18.78 -34.74
C GLU A 97 -3.92 -19.42 -33.57
N LEU A 98 -2.75 -18.87 -33.26
CA LEU A 98 -1.87 -19.30 -32.18
C LEU A 98 -1.70 -18.16 -31.15
N PRO A 99 -1.27 -18.47 -29.92
CA PRO A 99 -0.94 -17.46 -28.92
C PRO A 99 -0.02 -16.36 -29.44
N GLY A 100 -0.24 -15.10 -29.00
CA GLY A 100 0.49 -13.94 -29.51
C GLY A 100 -0.06 -13.39 -30.82
N ASP A 101 -1.33 -13.68 -31.16
CA ASP A 101 -2.03 -13.23 -32.37
C ASP A 101 -1.39 -13.71 -33.69
N ILE A 102 -0.66 -14.83 -33.62
CA ILE A 102 0.00 -15.42 -34.78
C ILE A 102 -1.04 -16.14 -35.64
N LYS A 103 -1.13 -15.74 -36.94
CA LYS A 103 -2.02 -16.36 -37.90
C LYS A 103 -1.23 -17.14 -38.95
N ILE A 104 -1.52 -18.42 -39.07
CA ILE A 104 -0.86 -19.30 -40.01
C ILE A 104 -1.61 -19.28 -41.34
N LYS A 105 -0.87 -19.13 -42.45
CA LYS A 105 -1.40 -19.18 -43.81
C LYS A 105 -0.56 -20.08 -44.67
N THR A 106 -1.19 -20.70 -45.64
CA THR A 106 -0.49 -21.40 -46.73
C THR A 106 0.46 -20.41 -47.40
N GLY A 107 1.70 -20.83 -47.64
CA GLY A 107 2.75 -19.99 -48.19
C GLY A 107 3.84 -20.78 -48.92
N MET A 108 4.69 -20.05 -49.67
CA MET A 108 5.82 -20.63 -50.36
C MET A 108 7.11 -20.46 -49.61
N LEU A 109 7.75 -21.55 -49.19
CA LEU A 109 9.07 -21.54 -48.55
C LEU A 109 10.12 -22.03 -49.55
N ARG A 110 10.97 -21.11 -50.01
CA ARG A 110 11.99 -21.40 -51.04
C ARG A 110 11.44 -22.13 -52.28
N GLY A 111 10.26 -21.70 -52.78
CA GLY A 111 9.65 -22.29 -53.99
C GLY A 111 8.80 -23.56 -53.76
N ILE A 112 8.73 -24.08 -52.54
CA ILE A 112 7.88 -25.22 -52.16
C ILE A 112 6.71 -24.73 -51.29
N GLU A 113 5.49 -25.19 -51.62
CA GLU A 113 4.29 -24.83 -50.86
C GLU A 113 4.25 -25.54 -49.50
N SER A 114 3.93 -24.76 -48.46
CA SER A 114 3.67 -25.27 -47.13
C SER A 114 2.24 -24.92 -46.72
N CYS A 115 1.38 -25.92 -46.51
CA CYS A 115 -0.05 -25.78 -46.21
C CYS A 115 -0.34 -25.67 -44.70
N GLY A 116 0.62 -25.16 -43.92
CA GLY A 116 0.52 -25.03 -42.46
C GLY A 116 1.89 -25.04 -41.80
N MET A 117 1.88 -25.21 -40.50
CA MET A 117 3.06 -25.22 -39.64
C MET A 117 2.95 -26.32 -38.56
N MET A 118 4.06 -27.02 -38.28
CA MET A 118 4.20 -27.86 -37.12
C MET A 118 4.52 -26.96 -35.89
N CYS A 119 3.92 -27.23 -34.77
CA CYS A 119 4.06 -26.36 -33.58
C CYS A 119 5.04 -26.93 -32.55
N ALA A 120 5.86 -26.06 -32.00
CA ALA A 120 6.62 -26.28 -30.76
C ALA A 120 5.72 -26.12 -29.54
N VAL A 121 6.18 -26.56 -28.38
CA VAL A 121 5.48 -26.38 -27.07
C VAL A 121 5.16 -24.90 -26.81
N THR A 122 6.14 -24.05 -27.00
CA THR A 122 6.01 -22.59 -26.75
C THR A 122 5.09 -21.86 -27.74
N GLU A 123 4.99 -22.37 -28.99
CA GLU A 123 4.07 -21.82 -30.00
C GLU A 123 2.60 -22.11 -29.67
N LEU A 124 2.34 -23.16 -28.89
CA LEU A 124 1.03 -23.45 -28.32
C LEU A 124 0.77 -22.67 -26.99
N GLY A 125 1.69 -21.80 -26.56
CA GLY A 125 1.59 -21.06 -25.32
C GLY A 125 1.74 -21.95 -24.08
N LEU A 126 2.39 -23.12 -24.24
CA LEU A 126 2.66 -24.05 -23.16
C LEU A 126 4.09 -23.82 -22.62
N GLU A 127 4.29 -24.10 -21.33
CA GLU A 127 5.59 -24.00 -20.69
C GLU A 127 6.42 -25.27 -20.96
N LEU A 128 7.66 -25.08 -21.45
CA LEU A 128 8.55 -26.22 -21.74
C LEU A 128 8.86 -27.05 -20.48
N SER A 129 8.84 -26.43 -19.32
CA SER A 129 9.05 -27.07 -18.04
C SER A 129 8.00 -28.14 -17.69
N ASP A 130 6.79 -28.01 -18.27
CA ASP A 130 5.70 -28.99 -18.08
C ASP A 130 5.87 -30.22 -19.00
N TYR A 131 6.77 -30.12 -19.98
CA TYR A 131 7.07 -31.16 -20.99
C TYR A 131 8.57 -31.43 -21.03
N PRO A 132 9.18 -31.95 -19.98
CA PRO A 132 10.64 -32.10 -19.85
C PRO A 132 11.27 -33.03 -20.88
N GLU A 133 10.48 -33.91 -21.52
CA GLU A 133 10.88 -34.76 -22.59
C GLU A 133 11.01 -34.03 -23.94
N GLN A 134 10.50 -32.80 -24.05
CA GLN A 134 10.53 -32.04 -25.29
C GLN A 134 11.81 -31.19 -25.43
N ILE A 135 12.17 -30.87 -26.65
CA ILE A 135 13.37 -30.05 -26.97
C ILE A 135 12.96 -28.57 -27.11
N ALA A 136 13.70 -27.66 -26.49
CA ALA A 136 13.39 -26.24 -26.46
C ALA A 136 13.19 -25.60 -27.85
N ASP A 137 14.07 -25.94 -28.80
CA ASP A 137 14.02 -25.42 -30.18
C ASP A 137 13.45 -26.47 -31.18
N GLY A 138 12.63 -27.41 -30.72
CA GLY A 138 12.08 -28.50 -31.50
C GLY A 138 10.55 -28.46 -31.60
N ILE A 139 10.02 -29.18 -32.59
CA ILE A 139 8.60 -29.46 -32.68
C ILE A 139 8.17 -30.35 -31.51
N MET A 140 6.98 -30.12 -30.97
CA MET A 140 6.39 -30.97 -29.96
C MET A 140 6.06 -32.35 -30.50
N ILE A 141 6.66 -33.39 -29.93
CA ILE A 141 6.39 -34.78 -30.32
C ILE A 141 5.41 -35.37 -29.32
N LEU A 142 4.24 -35.79 -29.83
CA LEU A 142 3.20 -36.37 -28.98
C LEU A 142 3.43 -37.86 -28.78
N PRO A 143 3.22 -38.41 -27.56
CA PRO A 143 3.24 -39.84 -27.32
C PRO A 143 2.23 -40.64 -28.18
N GLU A 144 2.52 -41.91 -28.43
CA GLU A 144 1.71 -42.81 -29.28
C GLU A 144 0.23 -42.93 -28.84
N ILE A 145 -0.04 -42.71 -27.55
CA ILE A 145 -1.40 -42.70 -27.00
C ILE A 145 -2.34 -41.67 -27.68
N TYR A 146 -1.77 -40.66 -28.33
CA TYR A 146 -2.51 -39.62 -29.06
C TYR A 146 -2.84 -40.02 -30.49
N GLU A 147 -2.45 -41.18 -30.99
CA GLU A 147 -2.75 -41.64 -32.36
C GLU A 147 -4.26 -41.64 -32.67
N LYS A 148 -5.08 -41.99 -31.69
CA LYS A 148 -6.55 -41.96 -31.76
C LYS A 148 -7.14 -40.56 -31.98
N TYR A 149 -6.34 -39.49 -31.81
CA TYR A 149 -6.75 -38.10 -31.98
C TYR A 149 -6.27 -37.51 -33.32
N ILE A 150 -5.68 -38.28 -34.25
CA ILE A 150 -5.29 -37.77 -35.56
C ILE A 150 -6.49 -37.07 -36.23
N GLY A 151 -6.29 -35.81 -36.67
CA GLY A 151 -7.32 -34.94 -37.23
C GLY A 151 -8.23 -34.25 -36.22
N LYS A 152 -8.12 -34.57 -34.93
CA LYS A 152 -8.87 -33.88 -33.88
C LYS A 152 -8.12 -32.63 -33.39
N ASP A 153 -8.88 -31.71 -32.83
CA ASP A 153 -8.36 -30.47 -32.23
C ASP A 153 -7.33 -30.79 -31.13
N ILE A 154 -6.18 -30.12 -31.20
CA ILE A 154 -5.09 -30.32 -30.26
C ILE A 154 -5.49 -29.90 -28.84
N VAL A 155 -6.35 -28.88 -28.71
CA VAL A 155 -6.85 -28.38 -27.42
C VAL A 155 -7.69 -29.47 -26.74
N GLU A 156 -8.50 -30.20 -27.53
CA GLU A 156 -9.28 -31.34 -27.03
C GLU A 156 -8.35 -32.53 -26.73
N ALA A 157 -7.42 -32.85 -27.65
CA ALA A 157 -6.51 -34.00 -27.48
C ALA A 157 -5.65 -33.89 -26.24
N LEU A 158 -5.08 -32.70 -25.98
CA LEU A 158 -4.22 -32.44 -24.81
C LEU A 158 -5.03 -31.90 -23.59
N ASN A 159 -6.35 -31.76 -23.73
CA ASN A 159 -7.22 -31.21 -22.67
C ASN A 159 -6.71 -29.85 -22.13
N LEU A 160 -6.42 -28.92 -23.04
CA LEU A 160 -5.85 -27.61 -22.70
C LEU A 160 -6.88 -26.56 -22.29
N ARG A 161 -8.18 -26.83 -22.47
CA ARG A 161 -9.22 -25.89 -22.03
C ARG A 161 -9.31 -25.87 -20.54
N GLU A 162 -9.06 -24.69 -19.98
CA GLU A 162 -9.17 -24.46 -18.55
C GLU A 162 -9.63 -23.03 -18.30
N ASP A 163 -10.77 -22.88 -17.62
CA ASP A 163 -11.22 -21.59 -17.09
C ASP A 163 -10.64 -21.42 -15.68
N ILE A 164 -9.91 -20.34 -15.47
CA ILE A 164 -9.25 -20.03 -14.20
C ILE A 164 -9.79 -18.69 -13.69
N LEU A 165 -10.28 -18.68 -12.46
CA LEU A 165 -10.69 -17.50 -11.73
C LEU A 165 -9.57 -17.08 -10.77
N ASP A 166 -9.16 -15.82 -10.81
CA ASP A 166 -8.22 -15.27 -9.82
C ASP A 166 -9.00 -14.45 -8.79
N PHE A 167 -8.97 -14.92 -7.54
CA PHE A 167 -9.70 -14.32 -6.43
C PHE A 167 -8.85 -13.40 -5.58
N GLU A 168 -9.38 -12.24 -5.22
CA GLU A 168 -8.87 -11.42 -4.13
C GLU A 168 -9.47 -11.92 -2.81
N ILE A 169 -8.70 -12.72 -2.07
CA ILE A 169 -9.14 -13.25 -0.78
C ILE A 169 -8.85 -12.26 0.35
N THR A 170 -9.90 -11.78 1.00
CA THR A 170 -9.81 -10.86 2.14
C THR A 170 -9.17 -11.53 3.37
N SER A 171 -8.62 -10.72 4.30
CA SER A 171 -7.89 -11.25 5.45
C SER A 171 -8.77 -11.97 6.48
N ASN A 172 -10.08 -11.73 6.48
CA ASN A 172 -11.06 -12.38 7.34
C ASN A 172 -11.55 -13.74 6.83
N ARG A 173 -11.29 -14.06 5.54
CA ARG A 173 -11.78 -15.30 4.89
C ARG A 173 -10.65 -16.29 4.58
N PRO A 174 -9.92 -16.82 5.61
CA PRO A 174 -8.88 -17.84 5.38
C PRO A 174 -9.43 -19.13 4.76
N ASP A 175 -10.68 -19.49 5.02
CA ASP A 175 -11.38 -20.63 4.42
C ASP A 175 -11.40 -20.57 2.88
N CYS A 176 -11.58 -19.37 2.30
CA CYS A 176 -11.56 -19.16 0.85
C CYS A 176 -10.16 -19.25 0.21
N PHE A 177 -9.09 -19.39 1.00
CA PHE A 177 -7.76 -19.74 0.49
C PHE A 177 -7.63 -21.24 0.15
N SER A 178 -8.75 -21.89 -0.18
CA SER A 178 -8.85 -23.29 -0.56
C SER A 178 -9.91 -23.52 -1.63
N ILE A 179 -9.75 -24.59 -2.41
CA ILE A 179 -10.74 -25.03 -3.40
C ILE A 179 -12.04 -25.44 -2.69
N GLU A 180 -11.94 -26.16 -1.56
CA GLU A 180 -13.10 -26.56 -0.77
C GLU A 180 -13.90 -25.35 -0.27
N GLY A 181 -13.24 -24.32 0.26
CA GLY A 181 -13.89 -23.10 0.72
C GLY A 181 -14.53 -22.30 -0.42
N LEU A 182 -13.83 -22.14 -1.55
CA LEU A 182 -14.40 -21.51 -2.75
C LEU A 182 -15.51 -22.37 -3.37
N GLY A 183 -15.46 -23.68 -3.23
CA GLY A 183 -16.53 -24.59 -3.62
C GLY A 183 -17.82 -24.38 -2.84
N ARG A 184 -17.73 -24.15 -1.51
CA ARG A 184 -18.86 -23.74 -0.66
C ARG A 184 -19.48 -22.43 -1.12
N GLU A 185 -18.62 -21.42 -1.33
CA GLU A 185 -19.06 -20.11 -1.84
C GLU A 185 -19.69 -20.22 -3.23
N THR A 186 -19.16 -21.08 -4.11
CA THR A 186 -19.71 -21.33 -5.44
C THR A 186 -21.10 -21.94 -5.37
N ALA A 187 -21.29 -22.96 -4.53
CA ALA A 187 -22.58 -23.60 -4.35
C ALA A 187 -23.65 -22.59 -3.90
N ILE A 188 -23.34 -21.80 -2.89
CA ILE A 188 -24.25 -20.78 -2.36
C ILE A 188 -24.53 -19.67 -3.38
N ALA A 189 -23.50 -19.17 -4.09
CA ALA A 189 -23.65 -18.13 -5.10
C ALA A 189 -24.54 -18.55 -6.28
N LEU A 190 -24.54 -19.84 -6.60
CA LEU A 190 -25.37 -20.42 -7.66
C LEU A 190 -26.73 -20.91 -7.14
N GLY A 191 -26.92 -21.01 -5.83
CA GLY A 191 -28.13 -21.60 -5.23
C GLY A 191 -28.15 -23.11 -5.27
N GLU A 192 -27.00 -23.74 -5.50
CA GLU A 192 -26.82 -25.19 -5.60
C GLU A 192 -26.43 -25.80 -4.24
N GLU A 193 -26.41 -27.13 -4.15
CA GLU A 193 -25.94 -27.86 -2.97
C GLU A 193 -24.41 -28.00 -2.97
N PHE A 194 -23.80 -27.77 -1.82
CA PHE A 194 -22.38 -28.04 -1.63
C PHE A 194 -22.13 -29.54 -1.54
N LYS A 195 -21.31 -30.06 -2.45
CA LYS A 195 -20.88 -31.46 -2.49
C LYS A 195 -19.55 -31.59 -1.76
N ASN A 196 -19.52 -32.33 -0.67
CA ASN A 196 -18.26 -32.65 0.00
C ASN A 196 -17.74 -34.01 -0.50
N PRO A 197 -16.76 -34.07 -1.41
CA PRO A 197 -16.23 -35.35 -1.91
C PRO A 197 -15.39 -36.10 -0.87
N HIS A 198 -15.01 -35.44 0.22
CA HIS A 198 -14.05 -35.91 1.21
C HIS A 198 -14.67 -36.13 2.60
N LYS A 199 -15.84 -36.76 2.70
CA LYS A 199 -16.55 -36.99 3.97
C LYS A 199 -15.79 -37.86 4.97
N ASN A 200 -14.79 -38.65 4.54
CA ASN A 200 -14.06 -39.60 5.37
C ASN A 200 -12.75 -39.04 5.95
N LEU A 201 -12.39 -37.77 5.69
CA LEU A 201 -11.13 -37.20 6.20
C LEU A 201 -11.10 -36.94 7.71
N GLU A 202 -12.24 -36.98 8.36
CA GLU A 202 -12.38 -36.89 9.83
C GLU A 202 -12.26 -38.23 10.56
N LYS A 203 -11.92 -39.33 9.86
CA LYS A 203 -11.74 -40.63 10.45
C LYS A 203 -10.68 -40.59 11.55
N GLU A 204 -11.04 -41.02 12.74
CA GLU A 204 -10.11 -41.18 13.86
C GLU A 204 -9.07 -42.25 13.55
N ILE A 205 -7.81 -41.89 13.74
CA ILE A 205 -6.66 -42.80 13.60
C ILE A 205 -5.98 -42.93 14.97
N GLU A 206 -5.52 -44.15 15.30
CA GLU A 206 -4.83 -44.37 16.56
C GLU A 206 -3.61 -43.48 16.72
N THR A 207 -3.62 -42.65 17.79
CA THR A 207 -2.53 -41.73 18.12
C THR A 207 -1.55 -42.36 19.08
N ILE A 208 -0.26 -42.30 18.76
CA ILE A 208 0.85 -42.83 19.55
C ILE A 208 1.98 -41.79 19.68
N ASN A 209 2.81 -41.96 20.74
CA ASN A 209 3.91 -41.00 21.02
C ASN A 209 5.23 -41.34 20.30
N ASN A 210 5.34 -42.51 19.69
CA ASN A 210 6.52 -42.93 18.94
C ASN A 210 6.07 -43.71 17.70
N LEU A 211 6.19 -43.06 16.54
CA LEU A 211 5.77 -43.61 15.26
C LEU A 211 7.00 -43.95 14.41
N GLU A 212 7.33 -45.24 14.28
CA GLU A 212 8.51 -45.70 13.53
C GLU A 212 9.84 -45.09 14.01
N GLY A 213 9.94 -44.87 15.32
CA GLY A 213 11.08 -44.17 15.94
C GLY A 213 10.97 -42.64 15.97
N LEU A 214 10.05 -42.07 15.24
CA LEU A 214 9.77 -40.63 15.26
C LEU A 214 9.11 -40.21 16.57
N LYS A 215 9.59 -39.11 17.16
CA LYS A 215 8.98 -38.39 18.28
C LYS A 215 8.71 -36.95 17.87
N VAL A 216 7.69 -36.34 18.46
CA VAL A 216 7.37 -34.92 18.28
C VAL A 216 7.14 -34.29 19.65
N ASP A 217 7.74 -33.13 19.89
CA ASP A 217 7.52 -32.30 21.07
C ASP A 217 7.18 -30.87 20.69
N ILE A 218 6.18 -30.27 21.35
CA ILE A 218 5.83 -28.86 21.20
C ILE A 218 6.27 -28.15 22.48
N GLU A 219 7.44 -27.48 22.42
CA GLU A 219 7.93 -26.64 23.53
C GLU A 219 7.20 -25.28 23.55
N ALA A 220 6.91 -24.69 22.36
CA ALA A 220 6.22 -23.42 22.21
C ALA A 220 4.71 -23.61 22.00
N GLN A 221 4.00 -24.13 23.00
CA GLN A 221 2.55 -24.42 22.95
C GLN A 221 1.66 -23.18 22.75
N ASP A 222 2.17 -22.01 23.04
CA ASP A 222 1.50 -20.71 22.79
C ASP A 222 1.59 -20.28 21.31
N LEU A 223 2.50 -20.86 20.53
CA LEU A 223 2.74 -20.54 19.13
C LEU A 223 2.43 -21.67 18.15
N CYS A 224 2.35 -22.90 18.61
CA CYS A 224 1.90 -24.06 17.82
C CYS A 224 0.69 -24.70 18.49
N TYR A 225 -0.45 -24.61 17.82
CA TYR A 225 -1.75 -25.00 18.40
C TYR A 225 -2.05 -26.49 18.24
N ARG A 226 -1.61 -27.10 17.14
CA ARG A 226 -1.69 -28.53 16.87
C ARG A 226 -0.56 -28.95 15.93
N TYR A 227 -0.07 -30.16 16.10
CA TYR A 227 0.91 -30.80 15.22
C TYR A 227 0.52 -32.23 14.95
N VAL A 228 0.26 -32.56 13.69
CA VAL A 228 -0.07 -33.94 13.24
C VAL A 228 1.06 -34.46 12.36
N ALA A 229 1.59 -35.63 12.66
CA ALA A 229 2.58 -36.29 11.83
C ALA A 229 2.06 -37.66 11.34
N ARG A 230 2.17 -37.89 10.03
CA ARG A 230 1.87 -39.20 9.38
C ARG A 230 3.13 -39.70 8.71
N VAL A 231 3.35 -41.02 8.79
CA VAL A 231 4.53 -41.66 8.16
C VAL A 231 4.08 -42.49 6.97
N ILE A 232 4.79 -42.30 5.87
CA ILE A 232 4.64 -43.07 4.62
C ILE A 232 5.93 -43.84 4.40
N LYS A 233 5.81 -45.16 4.21
CA LYS A 233 6.91 -46.08 3.93
C LYS A 233 6.95 -46.51 2.46
N ASN A 234 8.03 -47.15 2.11
CA ASN A 234 8.22 -47.70 0.75
C ASN A 234 7.99 -46.64 -0.34
N VAL A 235 8.41 -45.40 -0.03
CA VAL A 235 8.17 -44.27 -0.90
C VAL A 235 8.94 -44.44 -2.22
N LYS A 236 8.25 -44.15 -3.30
CA LYS A 236 8.81 -44.11 -4.67
C LYS A 236 8.68 -42.68 -5.20
N ILE A 237 9.77 -41.96 -5.22
CA ILE A 237 9.80 -40.60 -5.77
C ILE A 237 9.70 -40.69 -7.31
N GLY A 238 8.81 -39.90 -7.87
CA GLY A 238 8.57 -39.84 -9.31
C GLY A 238 7.68 -38.65 -9.69
N PRO A 239 7.36 -38.48 -10.97
CA PRO A 239 6.44 -37.42 -11.42
C PRO A 239 5.02 -37.70 -10.91
N SER A 240 4.30 -36.65 -10.61
CA SER A 240 2.88 -36.70 -10.28
C SER A 240 2.02 -37.10 -11.50
N PRO A 241 0.83 -37.70 -11.29
CA PRO A 241 -0.12 -37.96 -12.37
C PRO A 241 -0.57 -36.64 -13.05
N GLU A 242 -0.90 -36.75 -14.35
CA GLU A 242 -1.27 -35.57 -15.17
C GLU A 242 -2.44 -34.75 -14.61
N TRP A 243 -3.43 -35.42 -14.01
CA TRP A 243 -4.56 -34.70 -13.40
C TRP A 243 -4.13 -33.80 -12.22
N MET A 244 -3.14 -34.24 -11.44
CA MET A 244 -2.61 -33.48 -10.29
C MET A 244 -1.74 -32.32 -10.78
N LYS A 245 -0.84 -32.57 -11.73
CA LYS A 245 -0.01 -31.52 -12.35
C LYS A 245 -0.87 -30.42 -12.97
N ARG A 246 -1.91 -30.78 -13.73
CA ARG A 246 -2.81 -29.83 -14.37
C ARG A 246 -3.51 -28.91 -13.35
N ARG A 247 -4.02 -29.48 -12.24
CA ARG A 247 -4.66 -28.71 -11.18
C ARG A 247 -3.70 -27.77 -10.49
N LEU A 248 -2.50 -28.23 -10.15
CA LEU A 248 -1.45 -27.40 -9.56
C LEU A 248 -1.07 -26.24 -10.50
N ASN A 249 -0.80 -26.54 -11.77
CA ASN A 249 -0.44 -25.53 -12.78
C ASN A 249 -1.57 -24.52 -13.04
N ALA A 250 -2.83 -24.95 -13.04
CA ALA A 250 -3.99 -24.08 -13.14
C ALA A 250 -4.06 -23.08 -11.97
N CYS A 251 -3.67 -23.53 -10.77
CA CYS A 251 -3.59 -22.70 -9.59
C CYS A 251 -2.26 -21.92 -9.45
N GLY A 252 -1.35 -22.01 -10.44
CA GLY A 252 -0.09 -21.28 -10.47
C GLY A 252 1.05 -21.91 -9.66
N ILE A 253 0.90 -23.19 -9.26
CA ILE A 253 1.94 -23.97 -8.58
C ILE A 253 2.57 -24.96 -9.54
N ARG A 254 3.89 -24.85 -9.73
CA ARG A 254 4.64 -25.78 -10.56
C ARG A 254 4.79 -27.15 -9.87
N ALA A 255 4.47 -28.21 -10.58
CA ALA A 255 4.72 -29.59 -10.13
C ALA A 255 6.22 -29.89 -10.05
N ILE A 256 6.64 -30.60 -9.02
CA ILE A 256 8.06 -30.95 -8.73
C ILE A 256 8.22 -32.47 -8.70
N ASN A 257 7.61 -33.15 -7.74
CA ASN A 257 7.56 -34.60 -7.61
C ASN A 257 6.31 -34.99 -6.82
N ASN A 258 5.93 -36.26 -6.89
CA ASN A 258 4.68 -36.76 -6.31
C ASN A 258 4.49 -36.44 -4.82
N ILE A 259 5.53 -36.42 -3.99
CA ILE A 259 5.42 -36.17 -2.55
C ILE A 259 5.25 -34.66 -2.28
N VAL A 260 6.07 -33.82 -2.90
CA VAL A 260 5.96 -32.36 -2.75
C VAL A 260 4.64 -31.87 -3.36
N ASP A 261 4.23 -32.43 -4.47
CA ASP A 261 2.98 -32.06 -5.15
C ASP A 261 1.75 -32.46 -4.33
N ILE A 262 1.78 -33.57 -3.58
CA ILE A 262 0.73 -33.91 -2.62
C ILE A 262 0.60 -32.83 -1.56
N THR A 263 1.70 -32.32 -0.97
CA THR A 263 1.63 -31.27 0.04
C THR A 263 1.06 -29.96 -0.52
N ASN A 264 1.45 -29.58 -1.72
CA ASN A 264 0.92 -28.42 -2.43
C ASN A 264 -0.55 -28.61 -2.82
N TYR A 265 -0.92 -29.79 -3.27
CA TYR A 265 -2.30 -30.13 -3.64
C TYR A 265 -3.24 -30.02 -2.44
N VAL A 266 -2.87 -30.58 -1.29
CA VAL A 266 -3.66 -30.49 -0.05
C VAL A 266 -3.76 -29.06 0.45
N MET A 267 -2.68 -28.29 0.35
CA MET A 267 -2.69 -26.86 0.69
C MET A 267 -3.70 -26.09 -0.18
N LEU A 268 -3.76 -26.35 -1.48
CA LEU A 268 -4.73 -25.73 -2.38
C LEU A 268 -6.15 -26.26 -2.11
N GLU A 269 -6.30 -27.56 -1.94
CA GLU A 269 -7.60 -28.21 -1.79
C GLU A 269 -8.30 -27.82 -0.50
N LEU A 270 -7.59 -27.92 0.65
CA LEU A 270 -8.15 -27.76 2.00
C LEU A 270 -7.73 -26.45 2.69
N GLY A 271 -6.69 -25.75 2.19
CA GLY A 271 -6.20 -24.50 2.78
C GLY A 271 -5.16 -24.66 3.88
N GLU A 272 -4.75 -25.89 4.21
CA GLU A 272 -3.73 -26.19 5.22
C GLU A 272 -2.37 -26.42 4.57
N PRO A 273 -1.37 -25.52 4.76
CA PRO A 273 -0.04 -25.76 4.28
C PRO A 273 0.62 -26.94 4.99
N MET A 274 1.21 -27.83 4.22
CA MET A 274 1.89 -29.03 4.71
C MET A 274 3.37 -29.01 4.38
N HIS A 275 4.13 -29.79 5.13
CA HIS A 275 5.53 -30.09 4.80
C HIS A 275 5.79 -31.61 4.79
N ALA A 276 6.81 -32.00 4.03
CA ALA A 276 7.26 -33.40 3.95
C ALA A 276 8.75 -33.46 4.30
N PHE A 277 9.08 -34.25 5.33
CA PHE A 277 10.46 -34.52 5.74
C PHE A 277 10.90 -35.91 5.31
N ASP A 278 12.15 -36.05 4.86
CA ASP A 278 12.82 -37.37 4.88
C ASP A 278 13.19 -37.70 6.34
N ILE A 279 12.61 -38.75 6.90
CA ILE A 279 12.83 -39.15 8.31
C ILE A 279 14.31 -39.37 8.63
N ASN A 280 15.12 -39.79 7.64
CA ASN A 280 16.55 -40.05 7.84
C ASN A 280 17.36 -38.75 7.94
N ASN A 281 16.83 -37.64 7.44
CA ASN A 281 17.46 -36.31 7.53
C ASN A 281 17.09 -35.58 8.81
N VAL A 282 16.12 -36.06 9.59
CA VAL A 282 15.74 -35.56 10.92
C VAL A 282 16.60 -36.25 11.98
N LYS A 283 17.56 -35.53 12.58
CA LYS A 283 18.46 -36.08 13.59
C LYS A 283 17.71 -36.51 14.84
N GLY A 284 18.08 -37.69 15.35
CA GLY A 284 17.38 -38.31 16.48
C GLY A 284 15.99 -38.82 16.15
N LYS A 285 15.51 -38.66 14.89
CA LYS A 285 14.10 -38.85 14.53
C LYS A 285 13.18 -38.10 15.49
N HIS A 286 13.57 -36.90 15.86
CA HIS A 286 12.88 -36.10 16.85
C HIS A 286 12.57 -34.71 16.28
N ILE A 287 11.31 -34.37 16.20
CA ILE A 287 10.85 -33.06 15.75
C ILE A 287 10.48 -32.25 16.99
N ILE A 288 11.05 -31.05 17.10
CA ILE A 288 10.84 -30.13 18.22
C ILE A 288 10.32 -28.80 17.68
N VAL A 289 9.09 -28.43 18.03
CA VAL A 289 8.53 -27.13 17.68
C VAL A 289 8.84 -26.14 18.79
N ARG A 290 9.79 -25.24 18.55
CA ARG A 290 10.32 -24.34 19.58
C ARG A 290 10.60 -22.93 19.03
N ARG A 291 10.86 -22.00 19.92
CA ARG A 291 11.44 -20.70 19.51
C ARG A 291 12.88 -20.90 19.05
N ALA A 292 13.31 -20.08 18.08
CA ALA A 292 14.69 -20.08 17.65
C ALA A 292 15.61 -19.62 18.79
N LYS A 293 16.85 -20.14 18.82
CA LYS A 293 17.91 -19.68 19.73
C LYS A 293 18.45 -18.32 19.23
N PRO A 294 19.04 -17.50 20.12
CA PRO A 294 19.69 -16.25 19.70
C PRO A 294 20.73 -16.50 18.60
N ASN A 295 20.64 -15.74 17.50
CA ASN A 295 21.55 -15.84 16.34
C ASN A 295 21.61 -17.23 15.69
N GLU A 296 20.56 -18.02 15.81
CA GLU A 296 20.44 -19.31 15.11
C GLU A 296 20.31 -19.08 13.61
N LYS A 297 20.89 -19.97 12.81
CA LYS A 297 20.89 -19.85 11.35
C LYS A 297 20.20 -21.04 10.71
N ILE A 298 19.55 -20.78 9.59
CA ILE A 298 18.96 -21.79 8.72
C ILE A 298 19.17 -21.43 7.26
N THR A 299 19.57 -22.39 6.43
CA THR A 299 19.48 -22.26 4.97
C THR A 299 18.15 -22.82 4.50
N THR A 300 17.32 -21.98 3.89
CA THR A 300 15.98 -22.33 3.43
C THR A 300 16.01 -22.93 2.02
N LEU A 301 14.87 -23.47 1.57
CA LEU A 301 14.72 -24.15 0.26
C LEU A 301 15.09 -23.30 -0.95
N ASP A 302 15.13 -21.97 -0.81
CA ASP A 302 15.62 -21.01 -1.82
C ASP A 302 17.16 -20.79 -1.74
N GLU A 303 17.88 -21.65 -1.02
CA GLU A 303 19.35 -21.66 -0.86
C GLU A 303 19.93 -20.42 -0.15
N ILE A 304 19.08 -19.61 0.53
CA ILE A 304 19.53 -18.41 1.24
C ILE A 304 19.70 -18.70 2.73
N GLU A 305 20.89 -18.37 3.29
CA GLU A 305 21.14 -18.42 4.73
C GLU A 305 20.44 -17.25 5.44
N ARG A 306 19.66 -17.54 6.46
CA ARG A 306 18.90 -16.58 7.26
C ARG A 306 19.27 -16.62 8.73
N ASN A 307 19.42 -15.42 9.31
CA ASN A 307 19.64 -15.28 10.75
C ASN A 307 18.27 -15.19 11.46
N LEU A 308 18.07 -16.03 12.45
CA LEU A 308 16.85 -16.10 13.25
C LEU A 308 17.07 -15.44 14.62
N ASN A 309 15.98 -15.05 15.25
CA ASN A 309 15.94 -14.52 16.61
C ASN A 309 14.86 -15.23 17.44
N VAL A 310 14.82 -14.96 18.73
CA VAL A 310 13.93 -15.60 19.69
C VAL A 310 12.42 -15.41 19.41
N ASP A 311 12.04 -14.45 18.56
CA ASP A 311 10.66 -14.23 18.16
C ASP A 311 10.23 -15.18 17.03
N ASN A 312 11.18 -15.84 16.35
CA ASN A 312 10.88 -16.76 15.26
C ASN A 312 10.55 -18.14 15.82
N LEU A 313 9.51 -18.75 15.29
CA LEU A 313 9.17 -20.16 15.56
C LEU A 313 9.88 -21.05 14.53
N VAL A 314 10.51 -22.09 15.00
CA VAL A 314 11.19 -23.08 14.16
C VAL A 314 10.70 -24.51 14.45
N ILE A 315 10.75 -25.33 13.43
CA ILE A 315 10.73 -26.77 13.55
C ILE A 315 12.19 -27.20 13.55
N ALA A 316 12.62 -27.87 14.58
CA ALA A 316 14.01 -28.31 14.77
C ALA A 316 14.07 -29.83 14.96
N ASP A 317 15.23 -30.39 14.72
CA ASP A 317 15.63 -31.71 15.20
C ASP A 317 16.49 -31.58 16.48
N ASP A 318 17.11 -32.67 16.94
CA ASP A 318 17.95 -32.67 18.13
C ASP A 318 19.18 -31.72 18.00
N GLU A 319 19.61 -31.36 16.80
CA GLU A 319 20.84 -30.60 16.55
C GLU A 319 20.56 -29.17 16.04
N LYS A 320 19.63 -29.01 15.11
CA LYS A 320 19.46 -27.76 14.29
C LYS A 320 18.01 -27.50 13.86
N PRO A 321 17.70 -26.27 13.42
CA PRO A 321 16.43 -25.99 12.79
C PRO A 321 16.34 -26.66 11.40
N VAL A 322 15.19 -27.24 11.10
CA VAL A 322 14.89 -27.92 9.83
C VAL A 322 13.80 -27.18 9.02
N ALA A 323 13.05 -26.26 9.66
CA ALA A 323 12.13 -25.35 8.96
C ALA A 323 11.88 -24.08 9.79
N ILE A 324 11.50 -23.02 9.11
CA ILE A 324 10.89 -21.81 9.71
C ILE A 324 9.38 -22.09 9.71
N ALA A 325 8.80 -22.33 10.88
CA ALA A 325 7.44 -22.79 11.05
C ALA A 325 6.42 -21.87 10.33
N GLY A 326 5.61 -22.46 9.46
CA GLY A 326 4.59 -21.77 8.67
C GLY A 326 5.10 -20.81 7.58
N VAL A 327 6.42 -20.75 7.34
CA VAL A 327 7.01 -19.85 6.33
C VAL A 327 7.73 -20.62 5.23
N MET A 328 8.80 -21.35 5.55
CA MET A 328 9.58 -22.07 4.55
C MET A 328 10.39 -23.21 5.17
N GLY A 329 10.44 -24.34 4.48
CA GLY A 329 11.28 -25.48 4.84
C GLY A 329 12.78 -25.21 4.74
N GLY A 330 13.59 -25.95 5.46
CA GLY A 330 15.04 -25.96 5.36
C GLY A 330 15.55 -26.85 4.24
N LEU A 331 16.63 -26.46 3.58
CA LEU A 331 17.28 -27.24 2.53
C LEU A 331 17.78 -28.61 3.03
N ASN A 332 18.07 -28.70 4.32
CA ASN A 332 18.72 -29.83 4.96
C ASN A 332 17.80 -31.00 5.34
N SER A 333 16.51 -30.91 5.11
CA SER A 333 15.51 -31.92 5.48
C SER A 333 14.56 -32.28 4.34
N GLY A 334 14.83 -31.76 3.14
CA GLY A 334 13.99 -31.93 1.96
C GLY A 334 13.98 -33.37 1.41
N ILE A 335 12.99 -33.64 0.58
CA ILE A 335 12.80 -34.90 -0.16
C ILE A 335 13.79 -34.96 -1.30
N THR A 336 14.45 -36.13 -1.45
CA THR A 336 15.39 -36.45 -2.53
C THR A 336 14.95 -37.71 -3.27
N GLU A 337 15.59 -38.02 -4.41
CA GLU A 337 15.32 -39.23 -5.18
C GLU A 337 15.55 -40.53 -4.39
N ASN A 338 16.37 -40.48 -3.34
CA ASN A 338 16.70 -41.61 -2.49
C ASN A 338 15.81 -41.72 -1.24
N THR A 339 14.85 -40.84 -1.07
CA THR A 339 13.95 -40.85 0.09
C THR A 339 13.02 -42.06 0.06
N ASN A 340 13.07 -42.89 1.10
CA ASN A 340 12.26 -44.10 1.22
C ASN A 340 11.16 -44.01 2.27
N THR A 341 11.32 -43.14 3.27
CA THR A 341 10.33 -42.93 4.34
C THR A 341 10.12 -41.45 4.55
N VAL A 342 8.88 -41.02 4.43
CA VAL A 342 8.46 -39.63 4.52
C VAL A 342 7.60 -39.38 5.75
N VAL A 343 7.82 -38.26 6.42
CA VAL A 343 6.94 -37.73 7.45
C VAL A 343 6.15 -36.57 6.85
N PHE A 344 4.84 -36.70 6.69
CA PHE A 344 3.95 -35.60 6.42
C PHE A 344 3.66 -34.83 7.70
N GLU A 345 3.89 -33.54 7.67
CA GLU A 345 3.54 -32.58 8.71
C GLU A 345 2.28 -31.80 8.31
N ALA A 346 1.29 -31.75 9.21
CA ALA A 346 0.21 -30.79 9.17
C ALA A 346 0.11 -30.12 10.54
N ALA A 347 0.38 -28.81 10.59
CA ALA A 347 0.50 -28.10 11.87
C ALA A 347 -0.04 -26.68 11.77
N VAL A 348 -0.72 -26.23 12.83
CA VAL A 348 -1.29 -24.89 12.87
C VAL A 348 -0.53 -24.00 13.83
N PHE A 349 -0.06 -22.85 13.31
CA PHE A 349 0.79 -21.92 14.03
C PHE A 349 0.09 -20.57 14.30
N ASN A 350 0.61 -19.84 15.28
CA ASN A 350 0.12 -18.50 15.62
C ASN A 350 0.26 -17.55 14.45
N ARG A 351 -0.87 -17.00 13.97
CA ARG A 351 -0.92 -16.09 12.81
C ARG A 351 -0.02 -14.86 12.92
N GLY A 352 0.07 -14.29 14.13
CA GLY A 352 0.88 -13.09 14.39
C GLY A 352 2.38 -13.36 14.25
N THR A 353 2.84 -14.49 14.81
CA THR A 353 4.25 -14.91 14.72
C THR A 353 4.65 -15.23 13.29
N VAL A 354 3.84 -15.96 12.54
CA VAL A 354 4.13 -16.25 11.12
C VAL A 354 4.20 -14.96 10.31
N ARG A 355 3.21 -14.07 10.45
CA ARG A 355 3.18 -12.77 9.76
C ARG A 355 4.41 -11.92 10.05
N LEU A 356 4.79 -11.79 11.33
CA LEU A 356 5.95 -10.98 11.73
C LEU A 356 7.26 -11.60 11.24
N THR A 357 7.39 -12.93 11.31
CA THR A 357 8.55 -13.66 10.79
C THR A 357 8.69 -13.47 9.28
N ALA A 358 7.62 -13.70 8.53
CA ALA A 358 7.59 -13.53 7.08
C ALA A 358 7.97 -12.09 6.67
N LYS A 359 7.41 -11.08 7.36
CA LYS A 359 7.72 -9.67 7.11
C LYS A 359 9.18 -9.32 7.44
N LYS A 360 9.70 -9.76 8.59
CA LYS A 360 11.09 -9.47 9.01
C LYS A 360 12.13 -10.10 8.08
N LEU A 361 11.85 -11.30 7.57
CA LEU A 361 12.73 -12.03 6.67
C LEU A 361 12.54 -11.69 5.19
N GLY A 362 11.53 -10.86 4.84
CA GLY A 362 11.17 -10.54 3.46
C GLY A 362 10.65 -11.75 2.68
N LEU A 363 10.04 -12.73 3.35
CA LEU A 363 9.55 -13.98 2.79
C LEU A 363 8.01 -14.01 2.76
N ARG A 364 7.44 -13.83 1.58
CA ARG A 364 6.01 -14.07 1.38
C ARG A 364 5.82 -15.34 0.56
N THR A 365 5.30 -16.39 1.20
CA THR A 365 5.06 -17.70 0.59
C THR A 365 3.57 -18.03 0.59
N GLU A 366 3.15 -19.03 -0.21
CA GLU A 366 1.79 -19.58 -0.18
C GLU A 366 1.41 -20.09 1.21
N SER A 367 2.37 -20.67 1.93
CA SER A 367 2.23 -21.13 3.32
C SER A 367 2.00 -19.94 4.25
N SER A 368 2.90 -18.94 4.28
CA SER A 368 2.77 -17.79 5.18
C SER A 368 1.51 -16.98 4.91
N SER A 369 1.07 -16.88 3.64
CA SER A 369 -0.14 -16.16 3.25
C SER A 369 -1.44 -16.80 3.81
N ARG A 370 -1.43 -18.11 4.06
CA ARG A 370 -2.54 -18.85 4.70
C ARG A 370 -2.46 -18.74 6.21
N PHE A 371 -1.33 -19.07 6.81
CA PHE A 371 -1.17 -19.04 8.27
C PHE A 371 -1.36 -17.62 8.86
N GLU A 372 -0.91 -16.56 8.19
CA GLU A 372 -1.07 -15.19 8.70
C GLU A 372 -2.53 -14.73 8.83
N LYS A 373 -3.46 -15.38 8.09
CA LYS A 373 -4.90 -15.11 8.20
C LYS A 373 -5.57 -15.86 9.36
N GLY A 374 -4.93 -16.93 9.84
CA GLY A 374 -5.41 -17.77 10.94
C GLY A 374 -6.18 -18.98 10.44
N LEU A 375 -5.67 -20.16 10.76
CA LEU A 375 -6.31 -21.44 10.47
C LEU A 375 -6.78 -22.08 11.78
N SER A 376 -7.89 -22.81 11.72
CA SER A 376 -8.34 -23.60 12.87
C SER A 376 -7.49 -24.88 13.03
N PRO A 377 -7.11 -25.26 14.26
CA PRO A 377 -6.38 -26.50 14.50
C PRO A 377 -7.10 -27.78 14.03
N GLU A 378 -8.41 -27.72 13.81
CA GLU A 378 -9.19 -28.86 13.34
C GLU A 378 -8.88 -29.23 11.87
N ILE A 379 -8.32 -28.33 11.08
CA ILE A 379 -7.96 -28.63 9.70
C ILE A 379 -6.77 -29.59 9.57
N ALA A 380 -5.84 -29.57 10.55
CA ALA A 380 -4.59 -30.34 10.47
C ALA A 380 -4.80 -31.86 10.31
N ILE A 381 -5.79 -32.42 11.01
CA ILE A 381 -6.09 -33.86 10.90
C ILE A 381 -6.65 -34.22 9.52
N ARG A 382 -7.53 -33.37 8.96
CA ARG A 382 -8.10 -33.55 7.63
C ARG A 382 -7.02 -33.51 6.57
N ALA A 383 -6.11 -32.52 6.66
CA ALA A 383 -4.99 -32.36 5.73
C ALA A 383 -4.03 -33.55 5.77
N ALA A 384 -3.65 -34.01 6.98
CA ALA A 384 -2.80 -35.16 7.16
C ALA A 384 -3.42 -36.44 6.57
N ASN A 385 -4.73 -36.68 6.80
CA ASN A 385 -5.46 -37.80 6.25
C ASN A 385 -5.55 -37.74 4.72
N ARG A 386 -5.81 -36.54 4.15
CA ARG A 386 -5.88 -36.33 2.71
C ARG A 386 -4.55 -36.60 2.02
N ALA A 387 -3.45 -36.10 2.58
CA ALA A 387 -2.12 -36.35 2.05
C ALA A 387 -1.77 -37.84 2.03
N THR A 388 -2.16 -38.53 3.08
CA THR A 388 -2.00 -39.99 3.20
C THR A 388 -2.80 -40.74 2.13
N GLU A 389 -4.09 -40.38 1.98
CA GLU A 389 -4.98 -40.95 0.97
C GLU A 389 -4.44 -40.73 -0.46
N LEU A 390 -3.96 -39.53 -0.74
CA LEU A 390 -3.36 -39.20 -2.05
C LEU A 390 -2.09 -40.02 -2.30
N ALA A 391 -1.22 -40.18 -1.29
CA ALA A 391 0.01 -40.95 -1.44
C ALA A 391 -0.26 -42.41 -1.81
N GLU A 392 -1.26 -43.03 -1.18
CA GLU A 392 -1.69 -44.41 -1.50
C GLU A 392 -2.38 -44.48 -2.87
N MET A 393 -3.27 -43.53 -3.15
CA MET A 393 -4.05 -43.50 -4.38
C MET A 393 -3.16 -43.38 -5.65
N ILE A 394 -2.08 -42.62 -5.58
CA ILE A 394 -1.14 -42.46 -6.72
C ILE A 394 0.02 -43.47 -6.68
N GLY A 395 0.03 -44.39 -5.70
CA GLY A 395 1.09 -45.40 -5.54
C GLY A 395 2.45 -44.83 -5.13
N ALA A 396 2.48 -43.67 -4.48
CA ALA A 396 3.71 -43.03 -4.02
C ALA A 396 4.34 -43.67 -2.79
N GLY A 397 3.57 -44.46 -2.03
CA GLY A 397 4.04 -45.17 -0.83
C GLY A 397 2.88 -45.75 -0.05
N GLU A 398 3.17 -46.31 1.11
CA GLU A 398 2.24 -47.03 1.99
C GLU A 398 2.12 -46.27 3.32
N ALA A 399 0.91 -45.92 3.73
CA ALA A 399 0.66 -45.24 4.98
C ALA A 399 0.81 -46.18 6.20
N VAL A 400 1.37 -45.66 7.26
CA VAL A 400 1.30 -46.34 8.58
C VAL A 400 -0.05 -46.03 9.22
N ASP A 401 -0.76 -47.10 9.69
CA ASP A 401 -2.12 -46.99 10.27
C ASP A 401 -2.20 -46.29 11.64
N LYS A 402 -1.16 -45.53 11.99
CA LYS A 402 -1.05 -44.75 13.22
C LYS A 402 -0.55 -43.35 12.93
N GLN A 403 -0.75 -42.45 13.90
CA GLN A 403 -0.30 -41.07 13.78
C GLN A 403 0.30 -40.55 15.09
N ILE A 404 1.03 -39.42 15.00
CA ILE A 404 1.28 -38.58 16.15
C ILE A 404 0.36 -37.36 16.00
N ASP A 405 -0.43 -37.06 17.03
CA ASP A 405 -1.32 -35.87 17.05
C ASP A 405 -1.17 -35.22 18.42
N ILE A 406 -0.54 -34.07 18.44
CA ILE A 406 -0.33 -33.29 19.65
C ILE A 406 -1.18 -32.02 19.55
N TYR A 407 -2.21 -31.97 20.42
CA TYR A 407 -3.16 -30.87 20.52
C TYR A 407 -3.20 -30.35 21.96
N PRO A 408 -2.26 -29.44 22.36
CA PRO A 408 -2.06 -29.07 23.76
C PRO A 408 -3.31 -28.43 24.38
N LYS A 409 -4.04 -27.61 23.59
CA LYS A 409 -5.25 -26.96 24.05
C LYS A 409 -6.35 -27.11 23.01
N LYS A 410 -7.19 -28.12 23.21
CA LYS A 410 -8.30 -28.40 22.30
C LYS A 410 -9.30 -27.23 22.29
N GLU A 411 -9.62 -26.72 21.09
CA GLU A 411 -10.62 -25.67 20.91
C GLU A 411 -12.02 -26.21 21.19
N THR A 412 -12.85 -25.36 21.80
CA THR A 412 -14.27 -25.63 21.97
C THR A 412 -15.03 -25.05 20.78
N LYS A 413 -16.13 -25.67 20.41
CA LYS A 413 -17.01 -25.17 19.37
C LYS A 413 -17.46 -23.73 19.71
N LYS A 414 -17.33 -22.85 18.75
CA LYS A 414 -17.74 -21.45 18.89
C LYS A 414 -19.27 -21.35 18.78
N VAL A 415 -19.87 -20.67 19.72
CA VAL A 415 -21.33 -20.45 19.76
C VAL A 415 -21.60 -18.95 19.84
N ILE A 416 -22.49 -18.45 18.97
CA ILE A 416 -22.90 -17.04 18.89
C ILE A 416 -24.42 -16.98 19.13
N PRO A 417 -24.95 -16.02 19.92
CA PRO A 417 -26.40 -15.80 20.04
C PRO A 417 -27.03 -15.45 18.68
N PHE A 418 -28.17 -16.05 18.38
CA PHE A 418 -28.96 -15.72 17.19
C PHE A 418 -30.04 -14.71 17.55
N GLU A 419 -29.88 -13.47 17.11
CA GLU A 419 -30.70 -12.31 17.44
C GLU A 419 -31.29 -11.68 16.15
N PRO A 420 -32.30 -12.29 15.50
CA PRO A 420 -32.87 -11.84 14.22
C PRO A 420 -33.33 -10.38 14.21
N GLU A 421 -33.90 -9.88 15.32
CA GLU A 421 -34.35 -8.50 15.44
C GLU A 421 -33.15 -7.52 15.42
N LYS A 422 -32.02 -7.87 16.06
CA LYS A 422 -30.80 -7.06 16.02
C LYS A 422 -30.16 -7.09 14.64
N VAL A 423 -30.15 -8.24 13.97
CA VAL A 423 -29.70 -8.37 12.57
C VAL A 423 -30.51 -7.44 11.67
N ASN A 424 -31.84 -7.49 11.74
CA ASN A 424 -32.72 -6.62 10.96
C ASN A 424 -32.51 -5.13 11.28
N ALA A 425 -32.33 -4.78 12.57
CA ALA A 425 -32.07 -3.41 12.99
C ALA A 425 -30.72 -2.90 12.44
N LEU A 426 -29.68 -3.74 12.43
CA LEU A 426 -28.37 -3.39 11.89
C LEU A 426 -28.43 -3.20 10.37
N LEU A 427 -29.16 -4.08 9.66
CA LEU A 427 -29.27 -4.04 8.21
C LEU A 427 -30.28 -2.96 7.73
N GLY A 428 -31.17 -2.48 8.60
CA GLY A 428 -32.30 -1.62 8.21
C GLY A 428 -33.32 -2.33 7.33
N MET A 429 -33.51 -3.63 7.54
CA MET A 429 -34.36 -4.51 6.74
C MET A 429 -35.36 -5.29 7.61
N ASN A 430 -36.22 -6.07 6.96
CA ASN A 430 -37.18 -6.98 7.60
C ASN A 430 -37.08 -8.36 6.93
N ILE A 431 -35.97 -9.04 7.06
CA ILE A 431 -35.74 -10.40 6.58
C ILE A 431 -36.40 -11.35 7.61
N SER A 432 -37.13 -12.35 7.13
CA SER A 432 -37.80 -13.31 8.01
C SER A 432 -36.78 -14.21 8.73
N LYS A 433 -37.10 -14.65 9.95
CA LYS A 433 -36.23 -15.58 10.71
C LYS A 433 -35.96 -16.86 9.93
N ASP A 434 -37.00 -17.39 9.23
CA ASP A 434 -36.89 -18.65 8.45
C ASP A 434 -35.92 -18.47 7.25
N GLU A 435 -35.92 -17.32 6.59
CA GLU A 435 -35.00 -17.01 5.51
C GLU A 435 -33.57 -16.87 6.05
N MET A 436 -33.38 -16.17 7.18
CA MET A 436 -32.06 -16.07 7.83
C MET A 436 -31.52 -17.46 8.19
N ILE A 437 -32.37 -18.35 8.75
CA ILE A 437 -32.00 -19.74 9.06
C ILE A 437 -31.58 -20.48 7.79
N SER A 438 -32.37 -20.39 6.72
CA SER A 438 -32.08 -21.05 5.45
C SER A 438 -30.70 -20.58 4.87
N ILE A 439 -30.39 -19.30 4.98
CA ILE A 439 -29.08 -18.74 4.55
C ILE A 439 -27.94 -19.32 5.41
N LEU A 440 -28.11 -19.28 6.74
CA LEU A 440 -27.06 -19.71 7.68
C LEU A 440 -26.78 -21.22 7.55
N GLU A 441 -27.82 -22.06 7.39
CA GLU A 441 -27.67 -23.51 7.20
C GLU A 441 -26.92 -23.85 5.90
N LYS A 442 -27.15 -23.10 4.80
CA LYS A 442 -26.38 -23.25 3.57
C LYS A 442 -24.92 -22.91 3.75
N LEU A 443 -24.59 -22.04 4.71
CA LEU A 443 -23.20 -21.69 5.12
C LEU A 443 -22.61 -22.67 6.15
N GLU A 444 -23.29 -23.82 6.38
CA GLU A 444 -22.92 -24.83 7.38
C GLU A 444 -22.94 -24.30 8.83
N ILE A 445 -23.59 -23.17 9.09
CA ILE A 445 -23.81 -22.62 10.44
C ILE A 445 -25.05 -23.30 11.02
N LYS A 446 -24.90 -24.09 12.06
CA LYS A 446 -25.99 -24.86 12.66
C LYS A 446 -26.80 -23.98 13.60
N VAL A 447 -28.11 -23.88 13.35
CA VAL A 447 -29.04 -23.16 14.23
C VAL A 447 -29.58 -24.08 15.31
N GLN A 448 -29.35 -23.74 16.57
CA GLN A 448 -29.82 -24.51 17.75
C GLN A 448 -30.60 -23.60 18.68
N GLY A 449 -31.94 -23.48 18.44
CA GLY A 449 -32.79 -22.54 19.17
C GLY A 449 -32.39 -21.09 18.95
N ASP A 450 -31.90 -20.44 20.00
CA ASP A 450 -31.40 -19.05 19.94
C ASP A 450 -29.86 -18.96 19.89
N ASN A 451 -29.20 -20.01 19.44
CA ASN A 451 -27.75 -20.06 19.29
C ASN A 451 -27.33 -20.57 17.91
N LEU A 452 -26.20 -20.11 17.46
CA LEU A 452 -25.52 -20.52 16.23
C LEU A 452 -24.22 -21.25 16.57
N GLU A 453 -24.10 -22.51 16.20
CA GLU A 453 -22.84 -23.26 16.26
C GLU A 453 -22.05 -22.96 14.99
N ILE A 454 -20.89 -22.30 15.16
CA ILE A 454 -20.06 -21.84 14.05
C ILE A 454 -19.13 -22.97 13.61
N PRO A 455 -19.03 -23.27 12.29
CA PRO A 455 -18.11 -24.28 11.79
C PRO A 455 -16.66 -23.85 12.00
N TYR A 456 -15.76 -24.81 12.25
CA TYR A 456 -14.36 -24.55 12.62
C TYR A 456 -13.60 -23.70 11.58
N PHE A 457 -13.96 -23.77 10.29
CA PHE A 457 -13.28 -23.05 9.23
C PHE A 457 -13.68 -21.54 9.17
N ARG A 458 -14.77 -21.12 9.83
CA ARG A 458 -15.21 -19.71 9.92
C ARG A 458 -14.67 -19.07 11.19
N VAL A 459 -13.36 -18.89 11.21
CA VAL A 459 -12.64 -18.26 12.35
C VAL A 459 -12.98 -16.77 12.52
N ASP A 460 -13.51 -16.14 11.49
CA ASP A 460 -13.87 -14.73 11.37
C ASP A 460 -15.18 -14.38 12.10
N LEU A 461 -16.12 -15.30 12.22
CA LEU A 461 -17.43 -15.02 12.81
C LEU A 461 -17.32 -14.92 14.34
N GLU A 462 -17.50 -13.70 14.89
CA GLU A 462 -17.32 -13.41 16.33
C GLU A 462 -18.58 -12.90 17.00
N GLY A 463 -19.52 -12.31 16.27
CA GLY A 463 -20.71 -11.70 16.84
C GLY A 463 -21.84 -11.43 15.85
N THR A 464 -22.89 -10.74 16.35
CA THR A 464 -24.13 -10.47 15.57
C THR A 464 -23.85 -9.67 14.29
N ALA A 465 -22.83 -8.80 14.28
CA ALA A 465 -22.49 -8.01 13.09
C ALA A 465 -21.98 -8.91 11.96
N ASP A 466 -21.15 -9.91 12.30
CA ASP A 466 -20.62 -10.86 11.30
C ASP A 466 -21.75 -11.73 10.74
N ILE A 467 -22.71 -12.15 11.60
CA ILE A 467 -23.89 -12.89 11.18
C ILE A 467 -24.78 -12.04 10.26
N ALA A 468 -24.92 -10.74 10.56
CA ALA A 468 -25.65 -9.83 9.70
C ALA A 468 -24.99 -9.67 8.31
N GLU A 469 -23.63 -9.62 8.26
CA GLU A 469 -22.87 -9.64 7.01
C GLU A 469 -23.14 -10.90 6.20
N GLU A 470 -23.11 -12.08 6.84
CA GLU A 470 -23.38 -13.35 6.16
C GLU A 470 -24.79 -13.40 5.55
N ILE A 471 -25.76 -12.90 6.30
CA ILE A 471 -27.16 -12.87 5.83
C ILE A 471 -27.30 -11.91 4.64
N ILE A 472 -26.80 -10.67 4.75
CA ILE A 472 -27.02 -9.68 3.69
C ILE A 472 -26.25 -9.99 2.41
N ARG A 473 -25.03 -10.54 2.50
CA ARG A 473 -24.25 -10.86 1.31
C ARG A 473 -24.90 -11.95 0.45
N ILE A 474 -25.66 -12.88 1.07
CA ILE A 474 -26.39 -13.94 0.37
C ILE A 474 -27.79 -13.47 -0.03
N HIS A 475 -28.51 -12.74 0.85
CA HIS A 475 -29.79 -12.12 0.52
C HIS A 475 -29.64 -11.12 -0.65
N GLY A 476 -28.51 -10.40 -0.69
CA GLY A 476 -28.06 -9.50 -1.75
C GLY A 476 -28.12 -8.02 -1.37
N TYR A 477 -27.00 -7.36 -1.42
CA TYR A 477 -26.88 -5.92 -1.14
C TYR A 477 -27.76 -5.04 -2.05
N ASN A 478 -28.06 -5.50 -3.26
CA ASN A 478 -28.89 -4.77 -4.22
C ASN A 478 -30.38 -4.69 -3.81
N THR A 479 -30.81 -5.46 -2.80
CA THR A 479 -32.16 -5.42 -2.26
C THR A 479 -32.38 -4.30 -1.24
N LEU A 480 -31.27 -3.67 -0.76
CA LEU A 480 -31.31 -2.55 0.17
C LEU A 480 -31.88 -1.31 -0.48
N ASN A 481 -32.98 -0.80 0.09
CA ASN A 481 -33.60 0.45 -0.35
C ASN A 481 -32.84 1.65 0.24
N SER A 482 -32.56 2.64 -0.60
CA SER A 482 -32.02 3.92 -0.14
C SER A 482 -33.06 4.64 0.73
N THR A 483 -32.66 5.02 1.93
CA THR A 483 -33.48 5.80 2.85
C THR A 483 -32.86 7.16 3.12
N LEU A 484 -33.71 8.16 3.43
CA LEU A 484 -33.22 9.45 3.88
C LEU A 484 -32.72 9.34 5.31
N ILE A 485 -31.69 10.13 5.62
CA ILE A 485 -31.17 10.24 6.99
C ILE A 485 -32.27 10.81 7.88
N ASN A 486 -32.62 10.08 8.93
CA ASN A 486 -33.53 10.55 9.98
C ASN A 486 -32.70 10.85 11.23
N ALA A 487 -32.32 12.12 11.40
CA ALA A 487 -31.54 12.59 12.52
C ALA A 487 -31.96 14.02 12.89
N GLU A 488 -31.75 14.41 14.14
CA GLU A 488 -31.90 15.80 14.53
C GLU A 488 -30.92 16.66 13.72
N SER A 489 -31.46 17.72 13.08
CA SER A 489 -30.62 18.64 12.34
C SER A 489 -29.74 19.44 13.28
N THR A 490 -28.44 19.42 13.08
CA THR A 490 -27.48 20.25 13.80
C THR A 490 -26.94 21.34 12.89
N VAL A 491 -26.69 22.52 13.44
CA VAL A 491 -26.03 23.59 12.69
C VAL A 491 -24.53 23.32 12.66
N GLY A 492 -24.01 23.07 11.48
CA GLY A 492 -22.56 22.94 11.29
C GLY A 492 -21.88 24.29 11.51
N LEU A 493 -20.97 24.38 12.47
CA LEU A 493 -20.21 25.58 12.80
C LEU A 493 -18.72 25.37 12.55
N LYS A 494 -18.10 26.35 11.88
CA LYS A 494 -16.64 26.39 11.78
C LYS A 494 -16.03 26.78 13.12
N THR A 495 -14.91 26.14 13.49
CA THR A 495 -14.10 26.52 14.65
C THR A 495 -13.51 27.93 14.45
N LYS A 496 -13.00 28.53 15.54
CA LYS A 496 -12.31 29.84 15.48
C LYS A 496 -11.13 29.80 14.51
N THR A 497 -10.35 28.74 14.56
CA THR A 497 -9.20 28.56 13.68
C THR A 497 -9.62 28.45 12.20
N GLN A 498 -10.66 27.67 11.91
CA GLN A 498 -11.17 27.56 10.54
C GLN A 498 -11.71 28.91 10.02
N LYS A 499 -12.41 29.69 10.86
CA LYS A 499 -12.87 31.04 10.48
C LYS A 499 -11.71 31.99 10.22
N LEU A 500 -10.63 31.87 11.00
CA LEU A 500 -9.41 32.67 10.81
C LEU A 500 -8.71 32.27 9.50
N GLN A 501 -8.57 30.99 9.23
CA GLN A 501 -8.00 30.46 7.98
C GLN A 501 -8.78 30.95 6.76
N ASP A 502 -10.13 30.92 6.80
CA ASP A 502 -10.96 31.46 5.72
C ASP A 502 -10.72 32.97 5.50
N LYS A 503 -10.61 33.76 6.57
CA LYS A 503 -10.32 35.19 6.48
C LYS A 503 -8.93 35.44 5.86
N ILE A 504 -7.92 34.68 6.28
CA ILE A 504 -6.56 34.77 5.72
C ILE A 504 -6.58 34.42 4.24
N LYS A 505 -7.21 33.31 3.87
CA LYS A 505 -7.34 32.82 2.50
C LYS A 505 -8.02 33.88 1.60
N ASN A 506 -9.18 34.39 2.03
CA ASN A 506 -9.91 35.40 1.27
C ASN A 506 -9.08 36.68 1.09
N LEU A 507 -8.40 37.15 2.15
CA LEU A 507 -7.53 38.31 2.05
C LEU A 507 -6.42 38.12 1.00
N LEU A 508 -5.74 36.99 1.01
CA LEU A 508 -4.66 36.68 0.06
C LEU A 508 -5.19 36.60 -1.38
N ILE A 509 -6.36 35.99 -1.59
CA ILE A 509 -7.03 35.97 -2.91
C ILE A 509 -7.39 37.39 -3.36
N GLU A 510 -7.96 38.22 -2.48
CA GLU A 510 -8.28 39.64 -2.77
C GLU A 510 -7.03 40.46 -3.12
N LYS A 511 -5.86 40.08 -2.60
CA LYS A 511 -4.56 40.70 -2.93
C LYS A 511 -3.91 40.09 -4.18
N GLY A 512 -4.58 39.18 -4.89
CA GLY A 512 -4.10 38.62 -6.15
C GLY A 512 -3.17 37.43 -6.00
N PHE A 513 -3.12 36.79 -4.82
CA PHE A 513 -2.36 35.55 -4.64
C PHE A 513 -3.17 34.32 -5.04
N SER A 514 -2.52 33.38 -5.68
CA SER A 514 -3.07 32.04 -5.98
C SER A 514 -2.72 31.05 -4.88
N GLU A 515 -3.70 30.28 -4.43
CA GLU A 515 -3.45 29.20 -3.48
C GLU A 515 -2.75 28.03 -4.16
N MET A 516 -1.77 27.46 -3.47
CA MET A 516 -1.09 26.25 -3.90
C MET A 516 -1.20 25.17 -2.83
N TYR A 517 -1.07 23.92 -3.28
CA TYR A 517 -0.96 22.75 -2.41
C TYR A 517 0.30 21.98 -2.76
N ALA A 518 1.07 21.63 -1.75
CA ALA A 518 2.28 20.83 -1.90
C ALA A 518 2.30 19.65 -0.94
N PHE A 519 3.09 18.64 -1.27
CA PHE A 519 3.33 17.53 -0.36
C PHE A 519 4.02 17.99 0.93
N SER A 520 3.67 17.36 2.03
CA SER A 520 4.35 17.59 3.32
C SER A 520 5.71 16.90 3.40
N PHE A 521 6.03 16.07 2.42
CA PHE A 521 7.30 15.34 2.32
C PHE A 521 8.24 16.09 1.40
N ILE A 522 9.49 16.24 1.83
CA ILE A 522 10.58 16.89 1.07
C ILE A 522 11.87 16.08 1.24
N GLY A 523 12.86 16.36 0.40
CA GLY A 523 14.17 15.74 0.49
C GLY A 523 15.19 16.57 1.27
N LYS A 524 16.28 15.95 1.68
CA LYS A 524 17.40 16.65 2.34
C LYS A 524 17.95 17.80 1.49
N LYS A 525 18.00 17.62 0.17
CA LYS A 525 18.43 18.66 -0.79
C LYS A 525 17.57 19.92 -0.76
N ASP A 526 16.27 19.80 -0.41
CA ASP A 526 15.37 20.96 -0.37
C ASP A 526 15.66 21.82 0.87
N PHE A 527 16.06 21.21 1.99
CA PHE A 527 16.58 21.93 3.15
C PHE A 527 17.87 22.69 2.80
N GLU A 528 18.83 22.01 2.15
CA GLU A 528 20.11 22.60 1.72
C GLU A 528 19.90 23.77 0.76
N LYS A 529 19.02 23.64 -0.25
CA LYS A 529 18.67 24.70 -1.19
C LYS A 529 18.15 25.94 -0.48
N CYS A 530 17.29 25.78 0.52
CA CYS A 530 16.73 26.87 1.31
C CYS A 530 17.61 27.31 2.48
N LYS A 531 18.79 26.73 2.68
CA LYS A 531 19.68 27.01 3.85
C LYS A 531 18.96 26.79 5.19
N LEU A 532 18.11 25.76 5.25
CA LEU A 532 17.36 25.37 6.44
C LEU A 532 18.07 24.22 7.15
N ASP A 533 17.93 24.18 8.48
CA ASP A 533 18.39 23.06 9.29
C ASP A 533 17.38 21.90 9.24
N SER A 534 17.89 20.71 8.94
CA SER A 534 17.08 19.50 8.87
C SER A 534 17.18 18.63 10.15
N SER A 535 17.89 19.08 11.18
CA SER A 535 18.14 18.29 12.40
C SER A 535 16.85 17.90 13.16
N LYS A 536 15.81 18.74 13.05
CA LYS A 536 14.48 18.50 13.64
C LYS A 536 13.47 17.89 12.69
N ALA A 537 13.88 17.53 11.47
CA ALA A 537 12.98 16.96 10.49
C ALA A 537 12.71 15.47 10.79
N ILE A 538 11.45 15.08 10.81
CA ILE A 538 11.04 13.69 11.02
C ILE A 538 11.36 12.88 9.77
N LYS A 539 12.07 11.77 9.95
CA LYS A 539 12.44 10.87 8.86
C LYS A 539 11.34 9.84 8.59
N ILE A 540 10.97 9.70 7.32
CA ILE A 540 10.04 8.65 6.87
C ILE A 540 10.77 7.30 6.81
N THR A 541 10.18 6.26 7.38
CA THR A 541 10.81 4.93 7.50
C THR A 541 10.97 4.24 6.14
N ASN A 542 9.97 4.38 5.27
CA ASN A 542 9.92 3.75 3.95
C ASN A 542 9.43 4.76 2.89
N PRO A 543 10.27 5.79 2.55
CA PRO A 543 9.87 6.83 1.60
C PRO A 543 9.75 6.26 0.19
N LEU A 544 8.93 6.91 -0.64
CA LEU A 544 8.81 6.58 -2.09
C LEU A 544 10.09 6.89 -2.86
N GLY A 545 10.89 7.86 -2.37
CA GLY A 545 12.17 8.27 -2.91
C GLY A 545 12.88 9.18 -1.93
N GLU A 546 14.16 9.49 -2.17
CA GLU A 546 14.96 10.36 -1.31
C GLU A 546 14.39 11.78 -1.23
N GLU A 547 13.72 12.25 -2.29
CA GLU A 547 13.02 13.53 -2.39
C GLU A 547 11.77 13.63 -1.51
N TYR A 548 11.29 12.50 -0.93
CA TYR A 548 10.15 12.41 -0.02
C TYR A 548 10.53 11.81 1.35
N SER A 549 11.82 11.88 1.70
CA SER A 549 12.36 11.14 2.86
C SER A 549 12.17 11.85 4.21
N LEU A 550 11.83 13.12 4.22
CA LEU A 550 11.71 13.96 5.42
C LEU A 550 10.38 14.72 5.43
N MET A 551 9.83 14.94 6.61
CA MET A 551 8.72 15.88 6.76
C MET A 551 9.23 17.32 6.82
N ARG A 552 8.50 18.24 6.17
CA ARG A 552 8.87 19.66 6.10
C ARG A 552 8.75 20.36 7.46
N THR A 553 9.80 21.08 7.86
CA THR A 553 9.80 21.98 9.03
C THR A 553 9.51 23.44 8.64
N SER A 554 9.35 23.72 7.35
CA SER A 554 9.04 25.04 6.77
C SER A 554 8.24 24.88 5.49
N LEU A 555 7.40 25.87 5.14
CA LEU A 555 6.71 25.96 3.84
C LEU A 555 7.58 26.58 2.75
N MET A 556 8.75 27.12 3.08
CA MET A 556 9.62 27.80 2.12
C MET A 556 10.09 26.87 0.98
N PRO A 557 10.55 25.63 1.21
CA PRO A 557 11.03 24.77 0.13
C PRO A 557 9.98 24.50 -0.95
N THR A 558 8.76 24.22 -0.53
CA THR A 558 7.65 23.88 -1.44
C THR A 558 7.17 25.08 -2.24
N ILE A 559 7.10 26.25 -1.60
CA ILE A 559 6.78 27.52 -2.29
C ILE A 559 7.89 27.88 -3.27
N MET A 560 9.17 27.81 -2.87
CA MET A 560 10.30 28.13 -3.74
C MET A 560 10.39 27.19 -4.94
N GLN A 561 10.07 25.91 -4.77
CA GLN A 561 9.97 24.96 -5.89
C GLN A 561 8.87 25.38 -6.88
N SER A 562 7.72 25.82 -6.38
CA SER A 562 6.61 26.29 -7.22
C SER A 562 6.94 27.62 -7.91
N ILE A 563 7.62 28.52 -7.23
CA ILE A 563 8.15 29.77 -7.80
C ILE A 563 9.14 29.44 -8.93
N ALA A 564 10.10 28.55 -8.70
CA ALA A 564 11.08 28.13 -9.71
C ALA A 564 10.41 27.51 -10.94
N THR A 565 9.37 26.70 -10.72
CA THR A 565 8.60 26.09 -11.81
C THR A 565 7.91 27.14 -12.68
N ASN A 566 7.30 28.17 -12.07
CA ASN A 566 6.67 29.29 -12.78
C ASN A 566 7.70 30.16 -13.50
N TYR A 567 8.83 30.45 -12.85
CA TYR A 567 9.93 31.20 -13.43
C TYR A 567 10.48 30.51 -14.69
N ASN A 568 10.73 29.20 -14.62
CA ASN A 568 11.18 28.41 -15.76
C ASN A 568 10.16 28.36 -16.91
N LYS A 569 8.87 28.48 -16.60
CA LYS A 569 7.79 28.62 -17.59
C LYS A 569 7.65 30.06 -18.13
N LYS A 570 8.53 30.99 -17.71
CA LYS A 570 8.57 32.37 -18.12
C LYS A 570 7.30 33.17 -17.75
N ASN A 571 6.63 32.82 -16.69
CA ASN A 571 5.58 33.64 -16.09
C ASN A 571 6.25 34.90 -15.50
N LYS A 572 5.79 36.09 -15.88
CA LYS A 572 6.43 37.37 -15.52
C LYS A 572 6.13 37.80 -14.09
N ASP A 573 4.89 37.67 -13.68
CA ASP A 573 4.40 38.09 -12.37
C ASP A 573 3.74 36.89 -11.70
N VAL A 574 4.20 36.52 -10.50
CA VAL A 574 3.66 35.37 -9.76
C VAL A 574 3.53 35.71 -8.29
N ALA A 575 2.36 35.41 -7.74
CA ALA A 575 2.05 35.52 -6.33
C ALA A 575 1.35 34.25 -5.85
N LEU A 576 2.02 33.52 -4.98
CA LEU A 576 1.53 32.21 -4.47
C LEU A 576 1.43 32.23 -2.95
N PHE A 577 0.47 31.48 -2.41
CA PHE A 577 0.39 31.20 -0.98
C PHE A 577 -0.01 29.75 -0.69
N GLU A 578 0.38 29.26 0.48
CA GLU A 578 -0.02 27.97 1.02
C GLU A 578 -0.40 28.13 2.50
N ILE A 579 -1.56 27.59 2.88
CA ILE A 579 -1.91 27.34 4.28
C ILE A 579 -1.63 25.87 4.53
N GLY A 580 -0.56 25.58 5.26
CA GLY A 580 -0.10 24.20 5.44
C GLY A 580 0.49 23.94 6.82
N LYS A 581 0.59 22.67 7.16
CA LYS A 581 1.28 22.21 8.38
C LYS A 581 2.77 22.05 8.13
N ILE A 582 3.53 22.33 9.18
CA ILE A 582 4.93 21.96 9.34
C ILE A 582 5.06 21.00 10.51
N TYR A 583 6.14 20.22 10.53
CA TYR A 583 6.32 19.11 11.47
C TYR A 583 7.72 19.15 12.03
N GLU A 584 7.86 19.14 13.34
CA GLU A 584 9.14 19.13 14.04
C GLU A 584 9.20 17.96 15.02
N ASP A 585 10.36 17.31 15.08
CA ASP A 585 10.66 16.29 16.08
C ASP A 585 11.10 16.98 17.38
N GLU A 586 10.33 16.79 18.44
CA GLU A 586 10.63 17.27 19.78
C GLU A 586 10.60 16.09 20.76
N GLU A 587 11.74 15.83 21.41
CA GLU A 587 11.87 14.75 22.42
C GLU A 587 10.77 14.78 23.51
N GLU A 588 10.29 15.97 23.89
CA GLU A 588 9.21 16.13 24.86
C GLU A 588 7.86 15.57 24.37
N ASN A 589 7.57 15.66 23.07
CA ASN A 589 6.34 15.17 22.49
C ASN A 589 6.33 13.65 22.37
N ILE A 590 7.48 13.06 22.04
CA ILE A 590 7.66 11.59 22.03
C ILE A 590 7.40 11.01 23.43
N LYS A 591 7.90 11.69 24.50
CA LYS A 591 7.65 11.29 25.90
C LYS A 591 6.18 11.37 26.31
N LYS A 592 5.37 12.23 25.64
CA LYS A 592 3.92 12.36 25.86
C LYS A 592 3.08 11.40 24.99
N GLY A 593 3.72 10.60 24.15
CA GLY A 593 3.06 9.72 23.17
C GLY A 593 2.58 10.46 21.91
N GLU A 594 3.02 11.70 21.70
CA GLU A 594 2.82 12.47 20.46
C GLU A 594 3.98 12.19 19.50
N ILE A 595 3.67 12.05 18.23
CA ILE A 595 4.68 11.66 17.21
C ILE A 595 5.39 12.89 16.64
N ALA A 596 4.74 14.05 16.60
CA ALA A 596 5.27 15.27 16.03
C ALA A 596 4.67 16.52 16.67
N ASN A 597 5.44 17.63 16.68
CA ASN A 597 4.91 18.96 16.90
C ASN A 597 4.38 19.51 15.57
N GLU A 598 3.04 19.54 15.41
CA GLU A 598 2.39 20.05 14.22
C GLU A 598 1.99 21.50 14.41
N GLN A 599 2.40 22.39 13.52
CA GLN A 599 2.04 23.80 13.53
C GLN A 599 1.46 24.21 12.18
N THR A 600 0.35 24.96 12.20
CA THR A 600 -0.25 25.50 10.97
C THR A 600 0.32 26.86 10.67
N LYS A 601 0.90 27.01 9.51
CA LYS A 601 1.45 28.28 9.00
C LYS A 601 0.71 28.71 7.74
N VAL A 602 0.72 30.02 7.46
CA VAL A 602 0.51 30.52 6.11
C VAL A 602 1.82 31.11 5.61
N ALA A 603 2.24 30.68 4.45
CA ALA A 603 3.40 31.28 3.78
C ALA A 603 2.99 31.76 2.39
N PHE A 604 3.64 32.80 1.92
CA PHE A 604 3.36 33.40 0.61
C PHE A 604 4.64 33.98 0.02
N ALA A 605 4.71 33.96 -1.33
CA ALA A 605 5.83 34.50 -2.06
C ALA A 605 5.38 35.22 -3.32
N VAL A 606 6.13 36.24 -3.72
CA VAL A 606 5.85 37.03 -4.89
C VAL A 606 7.13 37.43 -5.63
N TYR A 607 7.09 37.41 -6.95
CA TYR A 607 8.09 38.01 -7.81
C TYR A 607 7.41 38.68 -9.01
N GLY A 608 8.10 39.64 -9.64
CA GLY A 608 7.64 40.37 -10.80
C GLY A 608 8.01 41.87 -10.73
N GLU A 609 7.62 42.61 -11.76
CA GLU A 609 8.04 44.02 -11.91
C GLU A 609 7.66 44.91 -10.72
N LYS A 610 6.52 44.67 -10.11
CA LYS A 610 6.01 45.44 -8.97
C LYS A 610 6.32 44.83 -7.61
N ALA A 611 6.98 43.68 -7.57
CA ALA A 611 7.26 42.99 -6.33
C ALA A 611 8.35 43.70 -5.54
N ASP A 612 8.07 44.01 -4.28
CA ASP A 612 9.03 44.62 -3.36
C ASP A 612 8.82 44.18 -1.89
N PHE A 613 9.69 44.65 -1.03
CA PHE A 613 9.61 44.41 0.41
C PHE A 613 8.32 44.94 1.03
N TYR A 614 7.82 46.06 0.56
CA TYR A 614 6.64 46.73 1.15
C TYR A 614 5.35 46.02 0.79
N ILE A 615 5.26 45.35 -0.35
CA ILE A 615 4.11 44.48 -0.70
C ILE A 615 3.97 43.37 0.36
N ILE A 616 5.04 42.68 0.66
CA ILE A 616 5.01 41.59 1.66
C ILE A 616 4.72 42.15 3.06
N LYS A 617 5.37 43.28 3.42
CA LYS A 617 5.10 43.95 4.71
C LYS A 617 3.62 44.34 4.82
N GLY A 618 3.04 44.94 3.78
CA GLY A 618 1.63 45.36 3.76
C GLY A 618 0.68 44.16 3.91
N ILE A 619 1.00 42.99 3.33
CA ILE A 619 0.21 41.75 3.52
C ILE A 619 0.28 41.30 4.97
N ILE A 620 1.46 41.25 5.59
CA ILE A 620 1.60 40.90 7.00
C ILE A 620 0.80 41.87 7.88
N GLU A 621 0.88 43.17 7.63
CA GLU A 621 0.11 44.20 8.37
C GLU A 621 -1.41 43.97 8.21
N ASN A 622 -1.90 43.69 7.00
CA ASN A 622 -3.31 43.37 6.76
C ASN A 622 -3.74 42.08 7.50
N LEU A 623 -2.89 41.04 7.56
CA LEU A 623 -3.17 39.81 8.33
C LEU A 623 -3.26 40.10 9.82
N LEU A 624 -2.43 40.98 10.37
CA LEU A 624 -2.55 41.45 11.75
C LEU A 624 -3.84 42.25 11.96
N GLU A 625 -4.20 43.12 11.01
CA GLU A 625 -5.41 43.96 11.10
C GLU A 625 -6.69 43.12 11.08
N ILE A 626 -6.85 42.17 10.20
CA ILE A 626 -8.02 41.28 10.17
C ILE A 626 -8.14 40.40 11.42
N SER A 627 -7.01 40.20 12.12
CA SER A 627 -6.96 39.51 13.41
C SER A 627 -7.15 40.45 14.61
N ASN A 628 -7.38 41.76 14.35
CA ASN A 628 -7.50 42.82 15.37
C ASN A 628 -6.28 42.95 16.31
N ILE A 629 -5.09 42.75 15.76
CA ILE A 629 -3.80 42.92 16.44
C ILE A 629 -3.25 44.31 16.07
N SER A 630 -3.21 45.23 17.04
CA SER A 630 -2.75 46.64 16.81
C SER A 630 -1.43 46.96 17.49
N ARG A 631 -0.90 46.08 18.35
CA ARG A 631 0.34 46.30 19.09
C ARG A 631 1.30 45.19 18.79
N TYR A 632 2.36 45.45 18.11
CA TYR A 632 3.45 44.53 17.77
C TYR A 632 4.76 45.30 17.64
N GLN A 633 5.87 44.59 17.65
CA GLN A 633 7.19 45.13 17.42
C GLN A 633 7.72 44.59 16.08
N LEU A 634 8.34 45.50 15.28
CA LEU A 634 9.03 45.14 14.07
C LEU A 634 10.53 45.15 14.35
N GLU A 635 11.20 44.06 14.13
CA GLU A 635 12.63 43.89 14.32
C GLU A 635 13.28 43.33 13.06
N ARG A 636 14.61 43.52 12.91
CA ARG A 636 15.37 42.91 11.84
C ARG A 636 15.36 41.37 12.01
N GLU A 637 15.15 40.68 10.91
CA GLU A 637 15.30 39.23 10.86
C GLU A 637 16.76 38.85 10.51
N ASN A 638 17.31 37.83 11.18
CA ASN A 638 18.69 37.39 11.02
C ASN A 638 18.79 35.94 10.56
N THR A 639 17.80 35.42 9.86
CA THR A 639 17.81 34.05 9.31
C THR A 639 18.72 33.95 8.08
N THR A 640 19.29 32.75 7.85
CA THR A 640 20.25 32.50 6.75
C THR A 640 19.60 32.41 5.37
N ASN A 641 18.28 32.29 5.31
CA ASN A 641 17.48 32.09 4.08
C ASN A 641 16.82 33.37 3.56
N LEU A 642 16.84 34.45 4.34
CA LEU A 642 16.41 35.79 3.92
C LEU A 642 17.61 36.75 3.76
N HIS A 643 17.43 37.80 2.98
CA HIS A 643 18.44 38.79 2.74
C HIS A 643 18.76 39.60 4.00
N PRO A 644 20.00 39.69 4.49
CA PRO A 644 20.34 40.26 5.79
C PRO A 644 19.98 41.75 5.96
N GLY A 645 19.86 42.51 4.86
CA GLY A 645 19.51 43.94 4.91
C GLY A 645 18.07 44.25 4.49
N ARG A 646 17.26 43.22 4.07
CA ARG A 646 15.89 43.40 3.57
C ARG A 646 14.97 42.32 4.10
N SER A 647 15.02 42.12 5.42
CA SER A 647 14.20 41.13 6.14
C SER A 647 13.80 41.65 7.50
N ALA A 648 12.63 41.25 7.96
CA ALA A 648 12.05 41.63 9.23
C ALA A 648 11.21 40.53 9.86
N LYS A 649 11.01 40.63 11.16
CA LYS A 649 10.09 39.78 11.91
C LYS A 649 9.13 40.62 12.76
N ILE A 650 7.96 40.08 13.01
CA ILE A 650 6.95 40.65 13.91
C ILE A 650 6.97 39.87 15.23
N LEU A 651 7.06 40.60 16.33
CA LEU A 651 6.99 40.07 17.70
C LEU A 651 5.78 40.63 18.43
N ILE A 652 5.16 39.75 19.24
CA ILE A 652 4.19 40.15 20.26
C ILE A 652 4.67 39.58 21.60
N GLY A 653 5.12 40.43 22.49
CA GLY A 653 5.84 40.01 23.69
C GLY A 653 7.16 39.34 23.34
N LYS A 654 7.29 38.04 23.65
CA LYS A 654 8.46 37.19 23.29
C LYS A 654 8.26 36.30 22.09
N ASP A 655 7.03 36.19 21.58
CA ASP A 655 6.67 35.29 20.49
C ASP A 655 6.91 35.95 19.14
N THR A 656 7.68 35.30 18.28
CA THR A 656 7.73 35.65 16.86
C THR A 656 6.47 35.11 16.18
N ILE A 657 5.70 36.07 15.55
CA ILE A 657 4.42 35.78 14.89
C ILE A 657 4.61 35.61 13.41
N ALA A 658 5.47 36.42 12.80
CA ALA A 658 5.75 36.42 11.37
C ALA A 658 7.23 36.70 11.11
N SER A 659 7.73 36.17 10.00
CA SER A 659 9.05 36.43 9.43
C SER A 659 8.90 36.66 7.92
N PHE A 660 9.53 37.69 7.37
CA PHE A 660 9.38 38.07 5.97
C PHE A 660 10.55 38.87 5.43
N GLY A 661 10.67 38.90 4.10
CA GLY A 661 11.70 39.70 3.43
C GLY A 661 12.03 39.21 2.03
N GLU A 662 13.09 39.77 1.48
CA GLU A 662 13.67 39.28 0.21
C GLU A 662 14.40 37.95 0.48
N ILE A 663 14.21 36.97 -0.39
CA ILE A 663 14.92 35.68 -0.33
C ILE A 663 16.42 35.93 -0.52
N HIS A 664 17.25 35.24 0.21
CA HIS A 664 18.70 35.32 0.12
C HIS A 664 19.19 35.00 -1.30
N PRO A 665 20.10 35.80 -1.93
CA PRO A 665 20.59 35.54 -3.29
C PRO A 665 21.08 34.13 -3.54
N GLN A 666 21.80 33.53 -2.59
CA GLN A 666 22.28 32.16 -2.72
C GLN A 666 21.14 31.11 -2.76
N VAL A 667 20.02 31.38 -2.09
CA VAL A 667 18.82 30.52 -2.19
C VAL A 667 18.21 30.63 -3.58
N LEU A 668 18.13 31.86 -4.13
CA LEU A 668 17.66 32.09 -5.51
C LEU A 668 18.54 31.34 -6.52
N ASP A 669 19.87 31.45 -6.38
CA ASP A 669 20.82 30.72 -7.21
C ASP A 669 20.64 29.21 -7.16
N ASN A 670 20.38 28.65 -5.96
CA ASN A 670 20.12 27.22 -5.78
C ASN A 670 18.85 26.72 -6.51
N TYR A 671 17.92 27.62 -6.80
CA TYR A 671 16.69 27.35 -7.59
C TYR A 671 16.79 27.83 -9.04
N GLY A 672 17.91 28.43 -9.46
CA GLY A 672 18.11 28.98 -10.81
C GLY A 672 17.25 30.22 -11.12
N ILE A 673 16.94 31.02 -10.10
CA ILE A 673 16.10 32.21 -10.22
C ILE A 673 16.98 33.46 -10.18
N ASN A 674 16.96 34.26 -11.27
CA ASN A 674 17.75 35.51 -11.39
C ASN A 674 16.98 36.77 -11.00
N GLU A 675 15.71 36.63 -10.61
CA GLU A 675 14.85 37.70 -10.13
C GLU A 675 14.72 37.71 -8.62
N LYS A 676 14.39 38.88 -8.06
CA LYS A 676 14.13 39.02 -6.63
C LYS A 676 12.80 38.39 -6.28
N VAL A 677 12.80 37.54 -5.28
CA VAL A 677 11.59 36.91 -4.70
C VAL A 677 11.42 37.41 -3.28
N TYR A 678 10.22 37.83 -2.94
CA TYR A 678 9.87 38.28 -1.60
C TYR A 678 8.97 37.22 -0.97
N PHE A 679 9.27 36.87 0.28
CA PHE A 679 8.64 35.76 1.00
C PHE A 679 8.14 36.24 2.36
N GLY A 680 7.01 35.69 2.81
CA GLY A 680 6.50 35.91 4.15
C GLY A 680 5.89 34.62 4.71
N VAL A 681 6.04 34.41 6.00
CA VAL A 681 5.42 33.33 6.75
C VAL A 681 4.84 33.86 8.06
N ILE A 682 3.64 33.39 8.41
CA ILE A 682 2.96 33.77 9.67
C ILE A 682 2.39 32.52 10.34
N ASP A 683 2.49 32.49 11.66
CA ASP A 683 1.97 31.44 12.52
C ASP A 683 0.48 31.67 12.82
N ILE A 684 -0.39 30.80 12.27
CA ILE A 684 -1.86 30.96 12.39
C ILE A 684 -2.32 30.75 13.82
N GLU A 685 -1.70 29.83 14.56
CA GLU A 685 -2.08 29.55 15.96
C GLU A 685 -1.73 30.71 16.87
N LYS A 686 -0.52 31.27 16.70
CA LYS A 686 -0.10 32.49 17.41
C LYS A 686 -0.95 33.70 17.00
N LEU A 687 -1.26 33.83 15.71
CA LEU A 687 -2.16 34.86 15.22
C LEU A 687 -3.55 34.76 15.89
N GLY A 688 -4.09 33.56 16.02
CA GLY A 688 -5.34 33.29 16.74
C GLY A 688 -5.25 33.54 18.24
N LYS A 689 -4.11 33.20 18.87
CA LYS A 689 -3.85 33.41 20.30
C LYS A 689 -3.88 34.92 20.69
N TYR A 690 -3.26 35.77 19.89
CA TYR A 690 -3.14 37.20 20.13
C TYR A 690 -4.27 38.03 19.51
N GLY A 691 -4.96 37.44 18.52
CA GLY A 691 -6.08 38.10 17.85
C GLY A 691 -7.33 38.20 18.69
N LYS A 692 -8.20 39.10 18.28
CA LYS A 692 -9.54 39.31 18.92
C LYS A 692 -10.64 39.08 17.90
N GLU A 693 -11.67 38.34 18.27
CA GLU A 693 -12.79 38.04 17.36
C GLU A 693 -13.59 39.29 16.98
N ASN A 694 -13.77 40.20 17.91
CA ASN A 694 -14.63 41.40 17.72
C ASN A 694 -13.81 42.68 17.69
N LYS A 695 -13.96 43.43 16.59
CA LYS A 695 -13.44 44.80 16.47
C LYS A 695 -14.33 45.73 17.32
N LYS A 696 -13.72 46.47 18.24
CA LYS A 696 -14.47 47.50 18.99
C LYS A 696 -14.70 48.70 18.10
N TYR A 697 -15.93 49.14 18.03
CA TYR A 697 -16.26 50.40 17.37
C TYR A 697 -15.56 51.55 18.04
N THR A 698 -14.85 52.39 17.30
CA THR A 698 -14.27 53.65 17.76
C THR A 698 -15.00 54.78 17.03
N PRO A 699 -15.66 55.69 17.79
CA PRO A 699 -16.35 56.84 17.18
C PRO A 699 -15.38 57.74 16.41
N ILE A 700 -15.88 58.40 15.38
CA ILE A 700 -15.13 59.41 14.65
C ILE A 700 -14.72 60.50 15.64
N PRO A 701 -13.46 60.94 15.63
CA PRO A 701 -12.97 61.97 16.53
C PRO A 701 -13.77 63.28 16.41
N LYS A 702 -14.17 63.87 17.52
CA LYS A 702 -14.92 65.13 17.60
C LYS A 702 -14.01 66.39 17.52
N TYR A 703 -12.74 66.21 17.91
CA TYR A 703 -11.80 67.28 18.04
C TYR A 703 -10.75 67.25 16.93
N PRO A 704 -10.23 68.36 16.40
CA PRO A 704 -9.25 68.43 15.33
C PRO A 704 -7.93 67.83 15.81
N ALA A 705 -7.20 67.27 14.86
CA ALA A 705 -5.82 66.85 15.08
C ALA A 705 -4.86 68.02 14.94
N VAL A 706 -3.69 67.89 15.58
CA VAL A 706 -2.58 68.81 15.35
C VAL A 706 -1.44 67.99 14.74
N GLU A 707 -0.95 68.37 13.57
CA GLU A 707 0.11 67.74 12.83
C GLU A 707 1.43 68.47 13.03
N ARG A 708 2.51 67.71 13.26
CA ARG A 708 3.88 68.22 13.37
C ARG A 708 4.85 67.30 12.68
N ASP A 709 5.70 67.87 11.87
CA ASP A 709 6.80 67.17 11.23
C ASP A 709 8.05 67.24 12.10
N ILE A 710 8.80 66.16 12.11
CA ILE A 710 10.12 66.08 12.72
C ILE A 710 11.08 65.34 11.79
N ALA A 711 12.20 65.95 11.46
CA ALA A 711 13.28 65.35 10.73
C ALA A 711 14.48 65.18 11.65
N LEU A 712 14.96 63.95 11.72
CA LEU A 712 16.03 63.51 12.59
C LEU A 712 17.23 62.99 11.81
N VAL A 713 18.42 63.42 12.18
CA VAL A 713 19.67 62.82 11.69
C VAL A 713 20.12 61.79 12.73
N VAL A 714 20.28 60.55 12.33
CA VAL A 714 20.64 59.44 13.21
C VAL A 714 21.69 58.55 12.54
N ASP A 715 22.40 57.76 13.32
CA ASP A 715 23.32 56.75 12.77
C ASP A 715 22.55 55.75 11.88
N GLU A 716 23.20 55.30 10.80
CA GLU A 716 22.61 54.36 9.82
C GLU A 716 22.05 53.07 10.47
N GLN A 717 22.65 52.62 11.57
CA GLN A 717 22.26 51.38 12.27
C GLN A 717 21.02 51.53 13.15
N ILE A 718 20.57 52.75 13.45
CA ILE A 718 19.38 52.96 14.28
C ILE A 718 18.14 52.59 13.53
N GLU A 719 17.40 51.63 14.08
CA GLU A 719 16.15 51.13 13.49
C GLU A 719 14.99 52.11 13.71
N VAL A 720 14.14 52.24 12.70
CA VAL A 720 12.94 53.08 12.74
C VAL A 720 12.04 52.74 13.95
N GLY A 721 11.89 51.48 14.32
CA GLY A 721 11.14 51.04 15.47
C GLY A 721 11.68 51.53 16.82
N GLN A 722 12.96 51.79 16.98
CA GLN A 722 13.54 52.38 18.18
C GLN A 722 13.09 53.84 18.32
N ILE A 723 13.05 54.60 17.20
CA ILE A 723 12.58 55.99 17.16
C ILE A 723 11.07 56.02 17.50
N GLU A 724 10.27 55.20 16.82
CA GLU A 724 8.81 55.10 17.05
C GLU A 724 8.45 54.70 18.48
N ASN A 725 9.19 53.81 19.12
CA ASN A 725 9.01 53.43 20.50
C ASN A 725 9.24 54.60 21.46
N ILE A 726 10.27 55.46 21.22
CA ILE A 726 10.54 56.61 22.04
C ILE A 726 9.43 57.67 21.84
N ILE A 727 9.05 57.96 20.58
CA ILE A 727 7.97 58.89 20.24
C ILE A 727 6.68 58.45 20.95
N SER A 728 6.29 57.17 20.80
CA SER A 728 5.06 56.60 21.41
C SER A 728 5.06 56.67 22.96
N LYS A 729 6.18 56.35 23.57
CA LYS A 729 6.33 56.41 25.04
C LYS A 729 6.23 57.83 25.59
N LYS A 730 6.80 58.80 24.90
CA LYS A 730 6.80 60.20 25.39
C LYS A 730 5.51 60.93 25.06
N ALA A 731 4.96 60.74 23.88
CA ALA A 731 3.68 61.36 23.52
C ALA A 731 2.47 60.70 24.20
N LYS A 732 2.57 59.47 24.70
CA LYS A 732 1.54 58.76 25.47
C LYS A 732 0.18 58.75 24.78
N ASN A 733 -0.85 59.19 25.48
CA ASN A 733 -2.26 59.14 25.04
C ASN A 733 -2.66 60.22 24.06
N ILE A 734 -1.80 61.19 23.79
CA ILE A 734 -2.09 62.30 22.83
C ILE A 734 -1.59 62.00 21.40
N LEU A 735 -0.71 61.02 21.21
CA LEU A 735 -0.28 60.58 19.89
C LEU A 735 -1.36 59.67 19.28
N GLU A 736 -1.96 60.14 18.18
CA GLU A 736 -2.84 59.31 17.35
C GLU A 736 -2.05 58.45 16.39
N LYS A 737 -1.03 59.04 15.71
CA LYS A 737 -0.21 58.33 14.70
C LYS A 737 1.18 58.98 14.57
N ALA A 738 2.20 58.17 14.44
CA ALA A 738 3.51 58.58 13.92
C ALA A 738 3.66 57.93 12.54
N LYS A 739 3.91 58.66 11.48
CA LYS A 739 4.04 58.22 10.10
C LYS A 739 5.40 58.62 9.57
N LEU A 740 6.24 57.62 9.31
CA LEU A 740 7.46 57.82 8.57
C LEU A 740 7.10 58.14 7.11
N PHE A 741 7.59 59.26 6.55
CA PHE A 741 7.32 59.62 5.20
C PHE A 741 8.56 59.83 4.33
N ASP A 742 9.76 60.01 4.93
CA ASP A 742 11.00 60.12 4.18
C ASP A 742 12.20 59.56 4.93
N ILE A 743 13.11 58.92 4.17
CA ILE A 743 14.45 58.54 4.63
C ILE A 743 15.45 59.04 3.58
N TYR A 744 16.26 60.01 3.98
CA TYR A 744 17.23 60.66 3.09
C TYR A 744 18.66 60.31 3.51
N ARG A 745 19.50 60.00 2.53
CA ARG A 745 20.91 59.69 2.69
C ARG A 745 21.72 60.60 1.80
N SER A 746 22.76 61.22 2.33
CA SER A 746 23.67 62.06 1.58
C SER A 746 24.97 62.23 2.35
N ASP A 747 26.09 62.41 1.66
CA ASP A 747 27.40 62.72 2.23
C ASP A 747 27.39 63.97 3.08
N LYS A 748 26.42 64.89 2.85
CA LYS A 748 26.25 66.15 3.61
C LYS A 748 25.74 65.88 5.04
N LEU A 749 25.22 64.70 5.34
CA LEU A 749 24.76 64.33 6.69
C LEU A 749 25.84 63.78 7.57
N GLY A 750 27.05 63.51 7.00
CA GLY A 750 28.15 62.82 7.67
C GLY A 750 28.23 61.32 7.34
N GLU A 751 29.40 60.73 7.53
CA GLU A 751 29.59 59.29 7.30
C GLU A 751 28.70 58.47 8.21
N ASN A 752 28.06 57.39 7.67
CA ASN A 752 27.17 56.47 8.38
C ASN A 752 25.96 57.14 9.03
N LYS A 753 25.44 58.25 8.52
CA LYS A 753 24.22 58.88 9.00
C LYS A 753 23.13 58.89 7.94
N LYS A 754 21.89 58.83 8.44
CA LYS A 754 20.64 59.00 7.65
C LYS A 754 19.74 60.02 8.30
N SER A 755 18.96 60.73 7.47
CA SER A 755 17.87 61.58 7.95
C SER A 755 16.56 60.80 7.84
N VAL A 756 15.74 60.85 8.93
CA VAL A 756 14.45 60.16 9.02
C VAL A 756 13.40 61.18 9.36
N ALA A 757 12.37 61.31 8.51
CA ALA A 757 11.32 62.32 8.69
C ALA A 757 9.97 61.66 9.04
N TYR A 758 9.37 62.18 10.13
CA TYR A 758 8.06 61.72 10.64
C TYR A 758 7.05 62.82 10.64
N GLU A 759 5.82 62.53 10.23
CA GLU A 759 4.60 63.24 10.50
C GLU A 759 3.98 62.70 11.79
N LEU A 760 3.86 63.54 12.83
CA LEU A 760 3.29 63.16 14.11
C LEU A 760 1.90 63.81 14.25
N ILE A 761 0.88 62.98 14.37
CA ILE A 761 -0.52 63.40 14.47
C ILE A 761 -0.93 63.25 15.96
N PHE A 762 -1.25 64.43 16.56
CA PHE A 762 -1.67 64.50 17.97
C PHE A 762 -3.14 64.80 18.08
N ARG A 763 -3.84 64.06 18.95
CA ARG A 763 -5.26 64.30 19.25
C ARG A 763 -5.66 63.70 20.60
N THR A 764 -6.64 64.31 21.23
CA THR A 764 -7.32 63.77 22.43
C THR A 764 -8.78 63.51 22.11
N LYS A 765 -9.41 62.58 22.92
CA LYS A 765 -10.82 62.18 22.75
C LYS A 765 -11.81 63.17 23.37
N ASP A 766 -11.38 64.02 24.29
CA ASP A 766 -12.19 64.80 25.22
C ASP A 766 -12.10 66.28 25.01
N ARG A 767 -11.05 66.79 24.33
CA ARG A 767 -10.84 68.22 24.10
C ARG A 767 -9.88 68.49 22.93
N THR A 768 -9.76 69.76 22.53
CA THR A 768 -8.71 70.25 21.66
C THR A 768 -7.39 70.40 22.43
N LEU A 769 -6.29 70.00 21.85
CA LEU A 769 -4.94 70.16 22.42
C LEU A 769 -4.51 71.64 22.33
N THR A 770 -3.78 72.09 23.32
CA THR A 770 -3.19 73.43 23.33
C THR A 770 -1.80 73.42 22.68
N ASP A 771 -1.36 74.59 22.15
CA ASP A 771 -0.04 74.69 21.54
C ASP A 771 1.10 74.39 22.53
N ASP A 772 0.92 74.79 23.81
CA ASP A 772 1.91 74.48 24.86
C ASP A 772 2.04 73.00 25.15
N GLU A 773 0.95 72.23 25.13
CA GLU A 773 0.99 70.80 25.31
C GLU A 773 1.73 70.13 24.17
N ILE A 774 1.51 70.53 22.93
CA ILE A 774 2.20 70.02 21.77
C ILE A 774 3.69 70.37 21.81
N LYS A 775 4.01 71.63 22.13
CA LYS A 775 5.40 72.11 22.23
C LYS A 775 6.18 71.32 23.30
N ASN A 776 5.63 71.18 24.50
CA ASN A 776 6.26 70.45 25.59
C ASN A 776 6.45 68.99 25.24
N THR A 777 5.48 68.40 24.53
CA THR A 777 5.61 67.01 24.06
C THR A 777 6.67 66.86 23.01
N MET A 778 6.73 67.76 22.03
CA MET A 778 7.78 67.72 20.98
C MET A 778 9.19 67.89 21.58
N GLU A 779 9.36 68.81 22.54
CA GLU A 779 10.61 69.02 23.26
C GLU A 779 11.02 67.74 24.02
N ALA A 780 10.08 67.11 24.73
CA ALA A 780 10.31 65.87 25.45
C ALA A 780 10.70 64.71 24.52
N ILE A 781 10.04 64.58 23.36
CA ILE A 781 10.37 63.55 22.33
C ILE A 781 11.79 63.82 21.83
N THR A 782 12.08 65.06 21.39
CA THR A 782 13.39 65.41 20.82
C THR A 782 14.53 65.18 21.79
N LYS A 783 14.37 65.61 23.06
CA LYS A 783 15.37 65.40 24.10
C LYS A 783 15.63 63.92 24.37
N GLU A 784 14.58 63.10 24.43
CA GLU A 784 14.75 61.66 24.66
C GLU A 784 15.41 60.94 23.46
N LEU A 785 15.06 61.32 22.24
CA LEU A 785 15.69 60.79 21.02
C LEU A 785 17.17 61.15 20.98
N GLN A 786 17.50 62.39 21.34
CA GLN A 786 18.91 62.85 21.41
C GLN A 786 19.67 62.04 22.49
N THR A 787 19.07 61.88 23.70
CA THR A 787 19.73 61.22 24.83
C THR A 787 19.98 59.75 24.56
N ASN A 788 18.99 59.03 24.02
CA ASN A 788 19.06 57.55 23.86
C ASN A 788 19.62 57.10 22.53
N LEU A 789 19.46 57.88 21.45
CA LEU A 789 19.83 57.48 20.14
C LEU A 789 20.85 58.42 19.48
N GLY A 790 21.29 59.48 20.16
CA GLY A 790 22.18 60.48 19.57
C GLY A 790 21.53 61.25 18.40
N ALA A 791 20.20 61.27 18.31
CA ALA A 791 19.47 61.87 17.21
C ALA A 791 19.61 63.42 17.22
N GLU A 792 19.91 64.04 16.09
CA GLU A 792 20.00 65.48 15.92
C GLU A 792 18.83 65.95 15.06
N LEU A 793 18.20 67.09 15.41
CA LEU A 793 17.21 67.69 14.55
C LEU A 793 17.87 68.19 13.26
N ARG A 794 17.29 67.85 12.14
CA ARG A 794 17.74 68.39 10.82
C ARG A 794 17.22 69.80 10.69
N SER A 795 18.13 70.77 10.64
CA SER A 795 17.85 72.15 10.38
C SER A 795 17.46 72.42 8.93
#